data_69c31a872ba4ab459efafac4530f6ccb
#
_entry.id   69c31a872ba4ab459efafac4530f6ccb
#
_cell.length_a   1.000
_cell.length_b   1.000
_cell.length_c   1.000
_cell.angle_alpha   90.00
_cell.angle_beta   90.00
_cell.angle_gamma   90.00
#
_symmetry.space_group_name_H-M   'P 1'
#
loop_
_entity.id
_entity.type
_entity.pdbx_description
1 polymer ?
#
loop_
_entity_poly.entity_id
_entity_poly.type
_entity_poly.pdbx_seq_one_letter_code
_entity_poly.pdbx_strand_id
1 'polypeptide(L)'
;MLRTELRKILGSNVVIWLFVCLLALDFGLVCWTSGKGSAGKAAVRKAYDAYLIDPDGTDEYYKGLERMFIAGFRDDDLKLPVTYDASGNVDDLAVLDQMYQRRDYLDGWVNRVRQIESMASSNANDLIEYGYSDGSPRVRAQSAVAQKYAGLYRNVHIDAKSGYAYGYDTYFEEPNVMAFALIFSAVVSSFVFLTDESGSGAGSCELIRSAKRGRLATAALKLLAAILVSAAATVFFSAAAFLAVGIREGFSSPASPVQLLPDFYSVPYPVTMAGYLALNMALKLVGVIFFSVSVAAAATLTRGYIASFAVVGALIYGNYALFGHNFQGTASSLKYLNPAALLDANKLLSFFRVAHIPGIGAVVSIVPLACLLVLLLTAAIMLVPTILWCRRGLSSGRGSIRALAVRVLSLVSVKLSRSRRKGKHRHCQVMLPVWIYELKKSRFIMVLPVIILLLVFRVQSVRGSIGNMENYGEALYYEYITGLQGLSDDEVRAAVDAERSRLDEIIGKYRQMEAAYASKKISALTYMTYLDQYYEAKSRSDVFSRVESYVLYIEVRHAAGVPAQLIYTTGYSRLFGLPADILLYAAVLMLTLQAFTVEYYGNNGGFSCIMRTTKNGRDKAARTKFVIYMIAGGICGGAFGAAALYAVKQAYILPDPGSLLASVMGFDSVSSGITIRGFIALSLLMCLAGGMLMAIASVALSGLCRRVLPAVAASVILTLLPEVLFRTGVDALRDSTALTFTALGSMISGASDPMIYASMICVLHILLCVCLALGARKRFCG
;
A
#
# COMPACT_ATOMS: atom_id res chain seq x y z
N MET A 1 36.92 -4.41 15.21
CA MET A 1 35.54 -4.58 15.72
C MET A 1 34.47 -4.22 14.67
N LEU A 2 34.42 -3.00 14.11
CA LEU A 2 33.42 -2.68 13.04
C LEU A 2 33.56 -3.64 11.85
N ARG A 3 34.81 -3.85 11.37
CA ARG A 3 35.11 -4.80 10.27
C ARG A 3 34.64 -6.23 10.58
N THR A 4 34.69 -6.67 11.83
CA THR A 4 34.20 -7.99 12.23
C THR A 4 32.66 -8.06 12.23
N GLU A 5 31.96 -7.02 12.69
CA GLU A 5 30.50 -6.98 12.60
C GLU A 5 30.02 -6.89 11.15
N LEU A 6 30.66 -6.05 10.32
CA LEU A 6 30.37 -6.02 8.87
C LEU A 6 30.64 -7.37 8.20
N ARG A 7 31.74 -8.05 8.53
CA ARG A 7 32.05 -9.39 7.99
C ARG A 7 31.00 -10.43 8.42
N LYS A 8 30.44 -10.34 9.61
CA LYS A 8 29.34 -11.23 10.05
C LYS A 8 28.07 -11.03 9.19
N ILE A 9 27.72 -9.78 8.88
CA ILE A 9 26.56 -9.46 8.04
C ILE A 9 26.83 -9.90 6.60
N LEU A 10 27.93 -9.42 6.01
CA LEU A 10 28.28 -9.65 4.62
C LEU A 10 28.78 -11.08 4.35
N GLY A 11 29.18 -11.83 5.36
CA GLY A 11 29.52 -13.25 5.26
C GLY A 11 28.31 -14.20 5.50
N SER A 12 27.14 -13.66 5.77
CA SER A 12 25.93 -14.47 5.96
C SER A 12 25.26 -14.75 4.62
N ASN A 13 25.31 -15.99 4.15
CA ASN A 13 24.65 -16.39 2.91
C ASN A 13 23.17 -15.99 2.86
N VAL A 14 22.47 -16.04 3.99
CA VAL A 14 21.05 -15.65 4.07
C VAL A 14 20.83 -14.16 3.77
N VAL A 15 21.70 -13.30 4.34
CA VAL A 15 21.60 -11.84 4.12
C VAL A 15 21.98 -11.49 2.67
N ILE A 16 23.01 -12.14 2.13
CA ILE A 16 23.46 -11.91 0.74
C ILE A 16 22.36 -12.35 -0.23
N TRP A 17 21.85 -13.57 -0.11
CA TRP A 17 20.79 -14.07 -1.00
C TRP A 17 19.52 -13.24 -0.89
N LEU A 18 19.13 -12.83 0.32
CA LEU A 18 17.98 -11.92 0.49
C LEU A 18 18.20 -10.60 -0.22
N PHE A 19 19.40 -10.00 -0.09
CA PHE A 19 19.73 -8.75 -0.78
C PHE A 19 19.65 -8.91 -2.30
N VAL A 20 20.28 -9.94 -2.86
CA VAL A 20 20.28 -10.21 -4.30
C VAL A 20 18.86 -10.49 -4.82
N CYS A 21 18.08 -11.29 -4.10
CA CYS A 21 16.68 -11.56 -4.49
C CYS A 21 15.82 -10.30 -4.47
N LEU A 22 15.92 -9.48 -3.41
CA LEU A 22 15.15 -8.23 -3.31
C LEU A 22 15.60 -7.23 -4.37
N LEU A 23 16.90 -7.13 -4.66
CA LEU A 23 17.44 -6.24 -5.68
C LEU A 23 16.97 -6.65 -7.09
N ALA A 24 17.01 -7.95 -7.38
CA ALA A 24 16.53 -8.47 -8.67
C ALA A 24 15.03 -8.26 -8.83
N LEU A 25 14.27 -8.41 -7.73
CA LEU A 25 12.85 -8.12 -7.69
C LEU A 25 12.55 -6.65 -7.93
N ASP A 26 13.23 -5.75 -7.23
CA ASP A 26 13.08 -4.31 -7.38
C ASP A 26 13.33 -3.90 -8.83
N PHE A 27 14.49 -4.29 -9.36
CA PHE A 27 14.86 -4.02 -10.75
C PHE A 27 13.82 -4.58 -11.75
N GLY A 28 13.41 -5.85 -11.56
CA GLY A 28 12.44 -6.51 -12.44
C GLY A 28 11.06 -5.85 -12.40
N LEU A 29 10.58 -5.47 -11.21
CA LEU A 29 9.30 -4.79 -11.04
C LEU A 29 9.30 -3.41 -11.70
N VAL A 30 10.35 -2.63 -11.47
CA VAL A 30 10.47 -1.30 -12.08
C VAL A 30 10.58 -1.40 -13.60
N CYS A 31 11.36 -2.34 -14.13
CA CYS A 31 11.39 -2.60 -15.58
C CYS A 31 10.04 -2.99 -16.14
N TRP A 32 9.23 -3.74 -15.38
CA TRP A 32 7.90 -4.16 -15.79
C TRP A 32 6.89 -3.01 -15.74
N THR A 33 6.84 -2.26 -14.64
CA THR A 33 5.91 -1.13 -14.45
C THR A 33 6.19 -0.02 -15.44
N SER A 34 7.45 0.38 -15.61
CA SER A 34 7.85 1.40 -16.59
C SER A 34 7.61 0.95 -18.03
N GLY A 35 7.66 -0.37 -18.31
CA GLY A 35 7.39 -0.91 -19.65
C GLY A 35 5.95 -0.79 -20.11
N LYS A 36 4.98 -0.80 -19.20
CA LYS A 36 3.54 -0.75 -19.54
C LYS A 36 3.06 0.55 -20.20
N GLY A 37 3.73 1.66 -19.98
CA GLY A 37 3.39 2.96 -20.56
C GLY A 37 4.46 3.52 -21.50
N SER A 38 5.58 2.82 -21.67
CA SER A 38 6.76 3.37 -22.34
C SER A 38 6.54 3.71 -23.82
N ALA A 39 5.74 2.95 -24.54
CA ALA A 39 5.42 3.22 -25.94
C ALA A 39 4.63 4.53 -26.09
N GLY A 40 3.59 4.73 -25.28
CA GLY A 40 2.81 5.97 -25.28
C GLY A 40 3.65 7.19 -24.88
N LYS A 41 4.43 7.07 -23.80
CA LYS A 41 5.35 8.14 -23.37
C LYS A 41 6.40 8.46 -24.42
N ALA A 42 6.95 7.45 -25.13
CA ALA A 42 7.88 7.66 -26.24
C ALA A 42 7.23 8.37 -27.44
N ALA A 43 5.98 8.05 -27.75
CA ALA A 43 5.22 8.73 -28.78
C ALA A 43 4.96 10.20 -28.45
N VAL A 44 4.51 10.50 -27.21
CA VAL A 44 4.34 11.89 -26.74
C VAL A 44 5.64 12.67 -26.76
N ARG A 45 6.76 12.04 -26.39
CA ARG A 45 8.09 12.65 -26.47
C ARG A 45 8.45 13.00 -27.90
N LYS A 46 8.27 12.07 -28.86
CA LYS A 46 8.53 12.33 -30.29
C LYS A 46 7.65 13.47 -30.82
N ALA A 47 6.38 13.49 -30.44
CA ALA A 47 5.47 14.59 -30.79
C ALA A 47 5.95 15.94 -30.23
N TYR A 48 6.44 15.95 -28.99
CA TYR A 48 6.98 17.15 -28.36
C TYR A 48 8.30 17.62 -29.03
N ASP A 49 9.20 16.70 -29.34
CA ASP A 49 10.43 17.01 -30.08
C ASP A 49 10.12 17.58 -31.47
N ALA A 50 9.12 17.03 -32.18
CA ALA A 50 8.63 17.56 -33.43
C ALA A 50 8.05 18.97 -33.29
N TYR A 51 7.24 19.21 -32.27
CA TYR A 51 6.69 20.54 -31.95
C TYR A 51 7.79 21.57 -31.69
N LEU A 52 8.88 21.20 -31.00
CA LEU A 52 10.01 22.11 -30.73
C LEU A 52 10.76 22.52 -32.02
N ILE A 53 10.74 21.64 -33.05
CA ILE A 53 11.40 21.89 -34.32
C ILE A 53 10.49 22.71 -35.27
N ASP A 54 9.22 22.32 -35.36
CA ASP A 54 8.21 22.93 -36.25
C ASP A 54 6.86 23.10 -35.49
N PRO A 55 6.72 24.18 -34.69
CA PRO A 55 5.48 24.44 -33.96
C PRO A 55 4.25 24.63 -34.84
N ASP A 56 4.41 25.39 -35.92
CA ASP A 56 3.29 25.76 -36.79
C ASP A 56 2.78 24.55 -37.59
N GLY A 57 3.68 23.73 -38.12
CA GLY A 57 3.31 22.50 -38.83
C GLY A 57 2.67 21.47 -37.92
N THR A 58 3.14 21.36 -36.64
CA THR A 58 2.52 20.46 -35.65
C THR A 58 1.13 20.96 -35.24
N ASP A 59 0.94 22.27 -35.09
CA ASP A 59 -0.36 22.87 -34.77
C ASP A 59 -1.37 22.68 -35.91
N GLU A 60 -0.93 22.83 -37.17
CA GLU A 60 -1.78 22.61 -38.36
C GLU A 60 -2.19 21.13 -38.45
N TYR A 61 -1.26 20.21 -38.24
CA TYR A 61 -1.52 18.79 -38.25
C TYR A 61 -2.53 18.38 -37.14
N TYR A 62 -2.34 18.87 -35.92
CA TYR A 62 -3.26 18.61 -34.81
C TYR A 62 -4.69 19.08 -35.09
N LYS A 63 -4.84 20.33 -35.57
CA LYS A 63 -6.15 20.89 -35.96
C LYS A 63 -6.80 20.12 -37.12
N GLY A 64 -5.99 19.60 -38.03
CA GLY A 64 -6.46 18.72 -39.08
C GLY A 64 -7.01 17.40 -38.57
N LEU A 65 -6.27 16.72 -37.69
CA LEU A 65 -6.72 15.49 -37.04
C LEU A 65 -7.98 15.70 -36.18
N GLU A 66 -8.07 16.82 -35.47
CA GLU A 66 -9.26 17.18 -34.69
C GLU A 66 -10.49 17.36 -35.57
N ARG A 67 -10.33 18.04 -36.71
CA ARG A 67 -11.41 18.20 -37.73
C ARG A 67 -11.83 16.85 -38.32
N MET A 68 -10.89 15.98 -38.66
CA MET A 68 -11.17 14.62 -39.15
C MET A 68 -11.96 13.81 -38.12
N PHE A 69 -11.57 13.88 -36.84
CA PHE A 69 -12.26 13.18 -35.78
C PHE A 69 -13.69 13.69 -35.56
N ILE A 70 -13.89 15.03 -35.56
CA ILE A 70 -15.20 15.66 -35.33
C ILE A 70 -16.13 15.49 -36.55
N ALA A 71 -15.60 15.59 -37.78
CA ALA A 71 -16.38 15.59 -39.00
C ALA A 71 -16.57 14.19 -39.61
N GLY A 72 -15.83 13.18 -39.13
CA GLY A 72 -15.86 11.83 -39.72
C GLY A 72 -15.31 11.74 -41.14
N PHE A 73 -14.64 12.79 -41.63
CA PHE A 73 -14.03 12.83 -42.96
C PHE A 73 -12.53 12.55 -42.85
N ARG A 74 -11.99 11.91 -43.88
CA ARG A 74 -10.56 11.73 -44.06
C ARG A 74 -10.04 12.90 -44.91
N ASP A 75 -9.11 13.67 -44.37
CA ASP A 75 -8.44 14.75 -45.11
C ASP A 75 -7.13 14.20 -45.69
N ASP A 76 -7.15 13.89 -46.98
CA ASP A 76 -5.99 13.30 -47.68
C ASP A 76 -4.85 14.32 -47.92
N ASP A 77 -5.11 15.62 -47.69
CA ASP A 77 -4.12 16.70 -47.86
C ASP A 77 -3.40 17.07 -46.54
N LEU A 78 -3.61 16.31 -45.48
CA LEU A 78 -2.99 16.59 -44.17
C LEU A 78 -1.47 16.39 -44.24
N LYS A 79 -0.72 17.48 -44.10
CA LYS A 79 0.74 17.45 -44.11
C LYS A 79 1.27 17.02 -42.74
N LEU A 80 2.07 15.94 -42.73
CA LEU A 80 2.82 15.50 -41.56
C LEU A 80 3.91 16.52 -41.21
N PRO A 81 4.10 16.84 -39.91
CA PRO A 81 5.26 17.58 -39.45
C PRO A 81 6.57 16.89 -39.90
N VAL A 82 7.58 17.67 -40.27
CA VAL A 82 8.82 17.20 -40.91
C VAL A 82 9.55 16.08 -40.16
N THR A 83 9.30 15.95 -38.86
CA THR A 83 9.98 14.97 -38.00
C THR A 83 9.03 13.99 -37.27
N TYR A 84 7.72 14.09 -37.54
CA TYR A 84 6.72 13.25 -36.86
C TYR A 84 6.29 12.12 -37.81
N ASP A 85 6.67 10.91 -37.43
CA ASP A 85 6.33 9.68 -38.15
C ASP A 85 4.96 9.17 -37.64
N ALA A 86 3.89 9.85 -38.03
CA ALA A 86 2.52 9.56 -37.61
C ALA A 86 1.83 8.66 -38.64
N SER A 87 0.98 7.78 -38.14
CA SER A 87 0.19 6.85 -38.95
C SER A 87 -1.11 7.45 -39.50
N GLY A 88 -1.48 8.67 -39.07
CA GLY A 88 -2.74 9.32 -39.37
C GLY A 88 -3.96 8.66 -38.73
N ASN A 89 -3.76 7.88 -37.65
CA ASN A 89 -4.79 7.17 -36.93
C ASN A 89 -5.31 7.99 -35.71
N VAL A 90 -6.45 7.57 -35.17
CA VAL A 90 -7.06 8.16 -33.95
C VAL A 90 -6.09 8.14 -32.76
N ASP A 91 -5.17 7.19 -32.71
CA ASP A 91 -4.15 7.10 -31.66
C ASP A 91 -3.17 8.29 -31.69
N ASP A 92 -2.91 8.87 -32.87
CA ASP A 92 -2.05 10.05 -33.01
C ASP A 92 -2.71 11.29 -32.40
N LEU A 93 -4.04 11.42 -32.49
CA LEU A 93 -4.77 12.50 -31.84
C LEU A 93 -4.62 12.46 -30.33
N ALA A 94 -4.74 11.27 -29.72
CA ALA A 94 -4.58 11.12 -28.28
C ALA A 94 -3.14 11.44 -27.80
N VAL A 95 -2.14 11.10 -28.61
CA VAL A 95 -0.73 11.42 -28.32
C VAL A 95 -0.49 12.93 -28.41
N LEU A 96 -1.00 13.58 -29.45
CA LEU A 96 -0.89 15.02 -29.61
C LEU A 96 -1.65 15.79 -28.54
N ASP A 97 -2.85 15.33 -28.15
CA ASP A 97 -3.60 15.94 -27.05
C ASP A 97 -2.81 15.93 -25.74
N GLN A 98 -2.16 14.81 -25.40
CA GLN A 98 -1.26 14.74 -24.25
C GLN A 98 -0.05 15.68 -24.38
N MET A 99 0.50 15.81 -25.59
CA MET A 99 1.59 16.75 -25.86
C MET A 99 1.14 18.20 -25.66
N TYR A 100 -0.06 18.57 -26.17
CA TYR A 100 -0.62 19.92 -26.00
C TYR A 100 -0.98 20.22 -24.54
N GLN A 101 -1.55 19.28 -23.81
CA GLN A 101 -1.77 19.42 -22.35
C GLN A 101 -0.44 19.69 -21.63
N ARG A 102 0.62 19.03 -22.07
CA ARG A 102 1.96 19.25 -21.52
C ARG A 102 2.49 20.65 -21.85
N ARG A 103 2.35 21.11 -23.09
CA ARG A 103 2.72 22.47 -23.49
C ARG A 103 1.97 23.53 -22.68
N ASP A 104 0.64 23.41 -22.60
CA ASP A 104 -0.22 24.34 -21.87
C ASP A 104 0.10 24.34 -20.37
N TYR A 105 0.52 23.19 -19.84
CA TYR A 105 1.04 23.12 -18.49
C TYR A 105 2.30 23.97 -18.32
N LEU A 106 3.27 23.85 -19.23
CA LEU A 106 4.53 24.57 -19.14
C LEU A 106 4.32 26.08 -19.31
N ASP A 107 3.55 26.50 -20.32
CA ASP A 107 3.23 27.92 -20.55
C ASP A 107 2.39 28.52 -19.44
N GLY A 108 1.50 27.75 -18.84
CA GLY A 108 0.66 28.16 -17.71
C GLY A 108 1.33 28.07 -16.34
N TRP A 109 2.57 27.55 -16.23
CA TRP A 109 3.22 27.28 -14.95
C TRP A 109 3.35 28.51 -14.05
N VAL A 110 3.78 29.64 -14.59
CA VAL A 110 3.92 30.91 -13.84
C VAL A 110 2.58 31.33 -13.26
N ASN A 111 1.49 31.23 -14.01
CA ASN A 111 0.16 31.59 -13.54
C ASN A 111 -0.32 30.67 -12.39
N ARG A 112 -0.05 29.38 -12.48
CA ARG A 112 -0.37 28.41 -11.41
C ARG A 112 0.40 28.70 -10.13
N VAL A 113 1.69 28.99 -10.21
CA VAL A 113 2.51 29.36 -9.05
C VAL A 113 2.06 30.70 -8.47
N ARG A 114 1.74 31.69 -9.32
CA ARG A 114 1.18 32.98 -8.89
C ARG A 114 -0.18 32.84 -8.21
N GLN A 115 -1.00 31.86 -8.63
CA GLN A 115 -2.25 31.55 -7.96
C GLN A 115 -2.02 31.06 -6.53
N ILE A 116 -0.99 30.22 -6.28
CA ILE A 116 -0.63 29.78 -4.91
C ILE A 116 -0.19 31.00 -4.06
N GLU A 117 0.62 31.88 -4.64
CA GLU A 117 1.05 33.13 -3.97
C GLU A 117 -0.15 34.01 -3.63
N SER A 118 -1.04 34.26 -4.60
CA SER A 118 -2.22 35.14 -4.41
C SER A 118 -3.18 34.56 -3.37
N MET A 119 -3.42 33.25 -3.38
CA MET A 119 -4.23 32.59 -2.35
C MET A 119 -3.63 32.72 -0.97
N ALA A 120 -2.31 32.54 -0.83
CA ALA A 120 -1.64 32.69 0.46
C ALA A 120 -1.67 34.14 0.94
N SER A 121 -1.51 35.10 0.04
CA SER A 121 -1.62 36.54 0.35
C SER A 121 -3.05 36.94 0.73
N SER A 122 -4.06 36.47 0.00
CA SER A 122 -5.47 36.68 0.35
C SER A 122 -5.78 36.10 1.74
N ASN A 123 -5.41 34.85 1.99
CA ASN A 123 -5.60 34.21 3.30
C ASN A 123 -4.92 35.01 4.45
N ALA A 124 -3.76 35.63 4.21
CA ALA A 124 -3.10 36.48 5.20
C ALA A 124 -3.91 37.74 5.49
N ASN A 125 -4.44 38.41 4.44
CA ASN A 125 -5.26 39.59 4.55
C ASN A 125 -6.61 39.27 5.22
N ASP A 126 -7.26 38.19 4.86
CA ASP A 126 -8.51 37.72 5.47
C ASP A 126 -8.33 37.50 6.99
N LEU A 127 -7.20 36.89 7.39
CA LEU A 127 -6.89 36.71 8.80
C LEU A 127 -6.75 38.06 9.55
N ILE A 128 -6.17 39.11 8.91
CA ILE A 128 -6.06 40.41 9.49
C ILE A 128 -7.46 41.06 9.60
N GLU A 129 -8.29 40.90 8.58
CA GLU A 129 -9.68 41.39 8.58
C GLU A 129 -10.53 40.70 9.66
N TYR A 130 -10.28 39.41 9.94
CA TYR A 130 -10.89 38.72 11.08
C TYR A 130 -10.31 39.10 12.46
N GLY A 131 -9.46 40.14 12.53
CA GLY A 131 -8.95 40.71 13.79
C GLY A 131 -7.66 40.04 14.32
N TYR A 132 -6.97 39.24 13.52
CA TYR A 132 -5.64 38.75 13.91
C TYR A 132 -4.62 39.89 13.69
N SER A 133 -3.70 40.07 14.64
CA SER A 133 -2.61 41.04 14.46
C SER A 133 -1.66 40.63 13.34
N ASP A 134 -1.08 41.60 12.65
CA ASP A 134 -0.09 41.40 11.56
C ASP A 134 1.10 40.52 12.01
N GLY A 135 1.51 40.66 13.27
CA GLY A 135 2.54 39.84 13.90
C GLY A 135 2.11 38.47 14.35
N SER A 136 0.83 38.10 14.17
CA SER A 136 0.36 36.80 14.61
C SER A 136 1.03 35.65 13.84
N PRO A 137 1.28 34.51 14.48
CA PRO A 137 1.94 33.35 13.82
C PRO A 137 1.19 32.84 12.60
N ARG A 138 -0.14 32.98 12.57
CA ARG A 138 -0.97 32.56 11.45
C ARG A 138 -0.78 33.44 10.23
N VAL A 139 -0.81 34.76 10.42
CA VAL A 139 -0.56 35.73 9.34
C VAL A 139 0.87 35.59 8.81
N ARG A 140 1.86 35.53 9.70
CA ARG A 140 3.27 35.32 9.31
C ARG A 140 3.48 34.00 8.54
N ALA A 141 2.76 32.94 8.88
CA ALA A 141 2.84 31.66 8.15
C ALA A 141 2.37 31.81 6.71
N GLN A 142 1.23 32.46 6.47
CA GLN A 142 0.69 32.70 5.12
C GLN A 142 1.58 33.67 4.33
N SER A 143 2.04 34.74 4.94
CA SER A 143 2.98 35.69 4.32
C SER A 143 4.31 35.02 3.92
N ALA A 144 4.83 34.10 4.75
CA ALA A 144 6.05 33.34 4.43
C ALA A 144 5.83 32.40 3.22
N VAL A 145 4.65 31.79 3.10
CA VAL A 145 4.28 30.98 1.93
C VAL A 145 4.23 31.86 0.67
N ALA A 146 3.51 32.97 0.72
CA ALA A 146 3.41 33.91 -0.40
C ALA A 146 4.80 34.40 -0.85
N GLN A 147 5.64 34.82 0.06
CA GLN A 147 7.00 35.28 -0.23
C GLN A 147 7.87 34.20 -0.87
N LYS A 148 7.71 32.93 -0.43
CA LYS A 148 8.47 31.80 -0.97
C LYS A 148 8.10 31.53 -2.43
N TYR A 149 6.80 31.54 -2.76
CA TYR A 149 6.34 31.32 -4.14
C TYR A 149 6.60 32.54 -5.03
N ALA A 150 6.50 33.78 -4.52
CA ALA A 150 6.95 34.96 -5.23
C ALA A 150 8.43 34.91 -5.63
N GLY A 151 9.29 34.35 -4.77
CA GLY A 151 10.69 34.12 -5.08
C GLY A 151 10.90 32.99 -6.10
N LEU A 152 10.02 32.00 -6.14
CA LEU A 152 10.17 30.83 -7.01
C LEU A 152 10.04 31.22 -8.48
N TYR A 153 8.93 31.87 -8.90
CA TYR A 153 8.71 32.20 -10.32
C TYR A 153 9.60 33.35 -10.83
N ARG A 154 10.28 34.08 -9.93
CA ARG A 154 11.34 35.04 -10.31
C ARG A 154 12.64 34.35 -10.67
N ASN A 155 12.95 33.25 -10.03
CA ASN A 155 14.24 32.55 -10.17
C ASN A 155 14.20 31.33 -11.10
N VAL A 156 13.00 30.81 -11.41
CA VAL A 156 12.82 29.64 -12.28
C VAL A 156 11.99 30.07 -13.48
N HIS A 157 12.55 29.89 -14.68
CA HIS A 157 11.86 30.15 -15.94
C HIS A 157 11.53 28.83 -16.60
N ILE A 158 10.25 28.61 -16.84
CA ILE A 158 9.70 27.41 -17.49
C ILE A 158 8.72 27.86 -18.55
N ASP A 159 8.93 27.41 -19.75
CA ASP A 159 8.07 27.62 -20.92
C ASP A 159 8.04 26.34 -21.76
N ALA A 160 7.25 26.32 -22.84
CA ALA A 160 7.18 25.20 -23.76
C ALA A 160 8.54 24.84 -24.40
N LYS A 161 9.48 25.80 -24.47
CA LYS A 161 10.84 25.57 -25.02
C LYS A 161 11.79 24.90 -24.04
N SER A 162 11.42 24.79 -22.77
CA SER A 162 12.25 24.14 -21.74
C SER A 162 12.44 22.63 -21.95
N GLY A 163 11.71 22.05 -22.89
CA GLY A 163 11.83 20.65 -23.29
C GLY A 163 10.92 19.73 -22.47
N TYR A 164 10.82 18.49 -22.92
CA TYR A 164 10.05 17.45 -22.25
C TYR A 164 10.91 16.74 -21.20
N ALA A 165 10.50 16.82 -19.93
CA ALA A 165 11.11 16.04 -18.87
C ALA A 165 10.51 14.63 -18.84
N TYR A 166 11.33 13.60 -18.97
CA TYR A 166 10.92 12.19 -18.99
C TYR A 166 11.82 11.33 -18.09
N GLY A 167 11.30 10.18 -17.69
CA GLY A 167 11.97 9.22 -16.83
C GLY A 167 11.98 9.59 -15.35
N TYR A 168 12.10 10.87 -15.01
CA TYR A 168 12.11 11.30 -13.61
C TYR A 168 10.74 11.20 -12.95
N ASP A 169 9.64 11.44 -13.67
CA ASP A 169 8.27 11.24 -13.22
C ASP A 169 8.07 9.79 -12.76
N THR A 170 8.33 8.83 -13.64
CA THR A 170 8.24 7.39 -13.35
C THR A 170 9.11 6.99 -12.15
N TYR A 171 10.35 7.49 -12.08
CA TYR A 171 11.25 7.17 -10.98
C TYR A 171 10.76 7.73 -9.63
N PHE A 172 10.25 8.96 -9.60
CA PHE A 172 9.79 9.58 -8.36
C PHE A 172 8.46 9.00 -7.85
N GLU A 173 7.62 8.50 -8.73
CA GLU A 173 6.36 7.83 -8.39
C GLU A 173 6.53 6.40 -7.88
N GLU A 174 7.72 5.77 -8.06
CA GLU A 174 7.94 4.37 -7.75
C GLU A 174 7.99 4.10 -6.23
N PRO A 175 6.97 3.42 -5.64
CA PRO A 175 6.88 3.20 -4.20
C PRO A 175 7.68 1.98 -3.71
N ASN A 176 8.02 1.04 -4.61
CA ASN A 176 8.54 -0.29 -4.24
C ASN A 176 9.93 -0.23 -3.62
N VAL A 177 10.78 0.69 -4.07
CA VAL A 177 12.14 0.90 -3.58
C VAL A 177 12.21 1.02 -2.06
N MET A 178 11.32 1.83 -1.48
CA MET A 178 11.30 2.02 -0.02
C MET A 178 10.81 0.79 0.73
N ALA A 179 9.87 0.04 0.18
CA ALA A 179 9.40 -1.20 0.79
C ALA A 179 10.53 -2.24 0.88
N PHE A 180 11.29 -2.44 -0.20
CA PHE A 180 12.43 -3.37 -0.21
C PHE A 180 13.56 -2.93 0.72
N ALA A 181 13.88 -1.63 0.73
CA ALA A 181 14.87 -1.06 1.63
C ALA A 181 14.50 -1.26 3.11
N LEU A 182 13.24 -1.05 3.48
CA LEU A 182 12.75 -1.26 4.86
C LEU A 182 12.75 -2.73 5.26
N ILE A 183 12.32 -3.63 4.38
CA ILE A 183 12.34 -5.09 4.63
C ILE A 183 13.78 -5.55 4.86
N PHE A 184 14.71 -5.17 3.99
CA PHE A 184 16.12 -5.53 4.12
C PHE A 184 16.73 -4.96 5.41
N SER A 185 16.49 -3.67 5.69
CA SER A 185 16.96 -3.00 6.91
C SER A 185 16.45 -3.66 8.18
N ALA A 186 15.19 -4.11 8.18
CA ALA A 186 14.60 -4.83 9.30
C ALA A 186 15.31 -6.16 9.56
N VAL A 187 15.61 -6.92 8.50
CA VAL A 187 16.33 -8.19 8.61
C VAL A 187 17.76 -7.96 9.11
N VAL A 188 18.51 -7.02 8.53
CA VAL A 188 19.90 -6.73 8.93
C VAL A 188 19.97 -6.26 10.37
N SER A 189 19.13 -5.30 10.76
CA SER A 189 19.17 -4.70 12.11
C SER A 189 18.82 -5.72 13.20
N SER A 190 17.84 -6.59 12.94
CA SER A 190 17.51 -7.68 13.85
C SER A 190 18.60 -8.76 13.90
N PHE A 191 19.20 -9.10 12.74
CA PHE A 191 20.25 -10.10 12.63
C PHE A 191 21.47 -9.73 13.47
N VAL A 192 21.93 -8.48 13.40
CA VAL A 192 23.11 -8.00 14.13
C VAL A 192 23.03 -8.20 15.66
N PHE A 193 21.84 -8.01 16.22
CA PHE A 193 21.64 -8.14 17.67
C PHE A 193 21.22 -9.54 18.10
N LEU A 194 20.41 -10.24 17.31
CA LEU A 194 19.86 -11.53 17.70
C LEU A 194 20.78 -12.72 17.40
N THR A 195 21.72 -12.60 16.48
CA THR A 195 22.65 -13.69 16.11
C THR A 195 23.51 -14.10 17.30
N ASP A 196 24.00 -13.15 18.08
CA ASP A 196 24.86 -13.43 19.23
C ASP A 196 24.06 -13.91 20.46
N GLU A 197 22.74 -13.68 20.50
CA GLU A 197 21.85 -14.10 21.60
C GLU A 197 21.18 -15.46 21.35
N SER A 198 21.02 -15.90 20.10
CA SER A 198 20.11 -16.98 19.72
C SER A 198 20.77 -18.24 19.14
N GLY A 199 22.08 -18.29 19.03
CA GLY A 199 22.77 -19.44 18.43
C GLY A 199 23.62 -20.26 19.41
N SER A 200 24.47 -21.10 18.85
CA SER A 200 25.61 -21.74 19.56
C SER A 200 26.52 -20.71 20.26
N GLY A 201 26.19 -19.43 20.11
CA GLY A 201 26.81 -18.27 20.66
C GLY A 201 26.15 -17.68 21.93
N ALA A 202 25.19 -18.34 22.58
CA ALA A 202 24.65 -17.82 23.84
C ALA A 202 25.79 -17.60 24.87
N GLY A 203 26.82 -18.44 24.82
CA GLY A 203 28.05 -18.22 25.56
C GLY A 203 28.95 -17.13 24.99
N SER A 204 28.89 -16.83 23.70
CA SER A 204 29.73 -15.79 23.08
C SER A 204 29.26 -14.38 23.44
N CYS A 205 27.96 -14.18 23.64
CA CYS A 205 27.40 -12.90 24.08
C CYS A 205 27.91 -12.52 25.51
N GLU A 206 27.95 -13.48 26.43
CA GLU A 206 28.47 -13.27 27.80
C GLU A 206 30.00 -13.03 27.76
N LEU A 207 30.73 -13.79 26.96
CA LEU A 207 32.17 -13.62 26.72
C LEU A 207 32.48 -12.23 26.11
N ILE A 208 31.75 -11.78 25.12
CA ILE A 208 31.93 -10.45 24.55
C ILE A 208 31.69 -9.36 25.60
N ARG A 209 30.65 -9.50 26.41
CA ARG A 209 30.31 -8.53 27.47
C ARG A 209 31.28 -8.52 28.63
N SER A 210 31.96 -9.62 28.93
CA SER A 210 33.01 -9.68 29.95
C SER A 210 34.29 -8.94 29.56
N ALA A 211 34.53 -8.75 28.24
CA ALA A 211 35.69 -8.04 27.76
C ALA A 211 35.61 -6.52 28.06
N LYS A 212 36.76 -5.87 28.33
CA LYS A 212 36.91 -4.45 28.71
C LYS A 212 36.15 -3.48 27.76
N ARG A 213 36.09 -3.79 26.45
CA ARG A 213 35.37 -3.02 25.42
C ARG A 213 34.09 -3.72 24.89
N GLY A 214 33.66 -4.79 25.50
CA GLY A 214 32.59 -5.67 25.01
C GLY A 214 31.18 -5.16 25.26
N ARG A 215 30.99 -4.08 26.00
CA ARG A 215 29.67 -3.54 26.38
C ARG A 215 29.28 -2.39 25.46
N LEU A 216 29.55 -1.15 25.84
CA LEU A 216 29.12 0.05 25.14
C LEU A 216 29.70 0.12 23.70
N ALA A 217 31.02 -0.07 23.58
CA ALA A 217 31.68 0.02 22.27
C ALA A 217 31.13 -1.01 21.28
N THR A 218 30.88 -2.25 21.72
CA THR A 218 30.31 -3.28 20.85
C THR A 218 28.87 -2.95 20.45
N ALA A 219 28.02 -2.47 21.37
CA ALA A 219 26.66 -2.06 21.07
C ALA A 219 26.62 -0.92 20.04
N ALA A 220 27.46 0.10 20.25
CA ALA A 220 27.57 1.23 19.30
C ALA A 220 28.05 0.78 17.91
N LEU A 221 29.06 -0.11 17.85
CA LEU A 221 29.57 -0.63 16.57
C LEU A 221 28.57 -1.55 15.85
N LYS A 222 27.75 -2.31 16.59
CA LYS A 222 26.64 -3.07 16.02
C LYS A 222 25.57 -2.18 15.42
N LEU A 223 25.17 -1.12 16.11
CA LEU A 223 24.26 -0.12 15.58
C LEU A 223 24.82 0.56 14.33
N LEU A 224 26.08 0.99 14.40
CA LEU A 224 26.75 1.62 13.27
C LEU A 224 26.81 0.67 12.06
N ALA A 225 27.14 -0.62 12.26
CA ALA A 225 27.14 -1.60 11.18
C ALA A 225 25.77 -1.79 10.57
N ALA A 226 24.71 -1.88 11.38
CA ALA A 226 23.34 -1.97 10.92
C ALA A 226 22.92 -0.73 10.10
N ILE A 227 23.23 0.47 10.58
CA ILE A 227 22.93 1.73 9.91
C ILE A 227 23.67 1.81 8.56
N LEU A 228 24.97 1.53 8.53
CA LEU A 228 25.78 1.60 7.31
C LEU A 228 25.27 0.62 6.23
N VAL A 229 24.97 -0.63 6.61
CA VAL A 229 24.47 -1.63 5.67
C VAL A 229 23.06 -1.28 5.18
N SER A 230 22.18 -0.78 6.06
CA SER A 230 20.84 -0.35 5.69
C SER A 230 20.87 0.87 4.76
N ALA A 231 21.72 1.85 5.05
CA ALA A 231 21.88 3.03 4.20
C ALA A 231 22.45 2.66 2.83
N ALA A 232 23.50 1.83 2.79
CA ALA A 232 24.09 1.35 1.53
C ALA A 232 23.05 0.57 0.70
N ALA A 233 22.29 -0.34 1.32
CA ALA A 233 21.23 -1.07 0.63
C ALA A 233 20.17 -0.14 0.03
N THR A 234 19.74 0.89 0.75
CA THR A 234 18.78 1.88 0.24
C THR A 234 19.31 2.59 -1.02
N VAL A 235 20.59 2.96 -1.01
CA VAL A 235 21.24 3.55 -2.20
C VAL A 235 21.28 2.55 -3.36
N PHE A 236 21.58 1.27 -3.10
CA PHE A 236 21.61 0.24 -4.15
C PHE A 236 20.24 -0.02 -4.76
N PHE A 237 19.18 -0.13 -3.94
CA PHE A 237 17.80 -0.28 -4.45
C PHE A 237 17.39 0.94 -5.28
N SER A 238 17.63 2.14 -4.79
CA SER A 238 17.34 3.37 -5.54
C SER A 238 18.13 3.47 -6.85
N ALA A 239 19.40 3.05 -6.84
CA ALA A 239 20.22 3.02 -8.06
C ALA A 239 19.73 1.96 -9.05
N ALA A 240 19.29 0.79 -8.58
CA ALA A 240 18.71 -0.26 -9.42
C ALA A 240 17.41 0.22 -10.09
N ALA A 241 16.52 0.86 -9.34
CA ALA A 241 15.30 1.46 -9.90
C ALA A 241 15.61 2.57 -10.90
N PHE A 242 16.58 3.45 -10.58
CA PHE A 242 17.02 4.49 -11.50
C PHE A 242 17.58 3.92 -12.81
N LEU A 243 18.40 2.87 -12.73
CA LEU A 243 18.92 2.17 -13.89
C LEU A 243 17.81 1.50 -14.71
N ALA A 244 16.83 0.87 -14.04
CA ALA A 244 15.71 0.21 -14.69
C ALA A 244 14.86 1.19 -15.52
N VAL A 245 14.50 2.35 -14.95
CA VAL A 245 13.81 3.43 -15.67
C VAL A 245 14.68 3.97 -16.79
N GLY A 246 15.98 4.20 -16.53
CA GLY A 246 16.91 4.71 -17.54
C GLY A 246 17.06 3.81 -18.77
N ILE A 247 17.03 2.48 -18.59
CA ILE A 247 17.06 1.52 -19.70
C ILE A 247 15.78 1.54 -20.52
N ARG A 248 14.63 1.78 -19.88
CA ARG A 248 13.30 1.74 -20.51
C ARG A 248 12.89 3.06 -21.16
N GLU A 249 13.04 4.15 -20.44
CA GLU A 249 12.51 5.46 -20.85
C GLU A 249 13.64 6.46 -21.16
N GLY A 250 14.83 6.23 -20.61
CA GLY A 250 15.89 7.24 -20.60
C GLY A 250 15.59 8.34 -19.57
N PHE A 251 16.43 9.37 -19.54
CA PHE A 251 16.23 10.55 -18.68
C PHE A 251 16.47 11.83 -19.48
N SER A 252 15.69 12.88 -19.21
CA SER A 252 15.97 14.23 -19.68
C SER A 252 17.20 14.80 -18.96
N SER A 253 17.61 16.05 -19.34
CA SER A 253 18.75 16.71 -18.74
C SER A 253 18.66 16.77 -17.21
N PRO A 254 19.67 16.32 -16.46
CA PRO A 254 19.70 16.40 -14.99
C PRO A 254 19.82 17.84 -14.46
N ALA A 255 20.21 18.80 -15.31
CA ALA A 255 20.33 20.20 -14.96
C ALA A 255 18.99 20.96 -15.08
N SER A 256 17.96 20.36 -15.69
CA SER A 256 16.65 20.97 -15.83
C SER A 256 15.97 21.14 -14.47
N PRO A 257 15.16 22.21 -14.28
CA PRO A 257 14.43 22.42 -13.04
C PRO A 257 13.35 21.34 -12.82
N VAL A 258 13.18 20.91 -11.56
CA VAL A 258 12.22 19.85 -11.20
C VAL A 258 10.76 20.23 -11.51
N GLN A 259 10.46 21.52 -11.53
CA GLN A 259 9.14 22.06 -11.84
C GLN A 259 8.67 21.83 -13.27
N LEU A 260 9.56 21.30 -14.15
CA LEU A 260 9.15 20.78 -15.47
C LEU A 260 8.19 19.60 -15.37
N LEU A 261 8.20 18.86 -14.27
CA LEU A 261 7.26 17.76 -14.04
C LEU A 261 5.92 18.27 -13.51
N PRO A 262 4.76 17.85 -14.08
CA PRO A 262 3.44 18.34 -13.66
C PRO A 262 3.16 18.16 -12.17
N ASP A 263 3.53 17.01 -11.60
CA ASP A 263 3.27 16.72 -10.19
C ASP A 263 4.20 17.48 -9.23
N PHE A 264 5.24 18.12 -9.77
CA PHE A 264 6.24 18.88 -9.01
C PHE A 264 6.20 20.39 -9.24
N TYR A 265 5.15 20.91 -9.90
CA TYR A 265 5.02 22.34 -10.23
C TYR A 265 5.09 23.26 -9.03
N SER A 266 4.60 22.77 -7.89
CA SER A 266 4.49 23.51 -6.64
C SER A 266 5.67 23.31 -5.68
N VAL A 267 6.72 22.59 -6.11
CA VAL A 267 7.95 22.44 -5.31
C VAL A 267 8.58 23.80 -5.06
N PRO A 268 8.70 24.23 -3.79
CA PRO A 268 9.04 25.63 -3.44
C PRO A 268 10.54 25.95 -3.57
N TYR A 269 11.33 25.01 -4.01
CA TYR A 269 12.79 25.12 -4.09
C TYR A 269 13.22 25.21 -5.54
N PRO A 270 14.05 26.21 -5.93
CA PRO A 270 14.63 26.30 -7.27
C PRO A 270 15.77 25.30 -7.42
N VAL A 271 15.43 24.02 -7.53
CA VAL A 271 16.40 22.91 -7.62
C VAL A 271 16.30 22.22 -8.97
N THR A 272 17.45 21.73 -9.44
CA THR A 272 17.53 20.90 -10.63
C THR A 272 17.03 19.48 -10.34
N MET A 273 16.74 18.67 -11.39
CA MET A 273 16.38 17.26 -11.26
C MET A 273 17.40 16.49 -10.41
N ALA A 274 18.71 16.68 -10.69
CA ALA A 274 19.78 16.05 -9.91
C ALA A 274 19.81 16.52 -8.45
N GLY A 275 19.60 17.81 -8.21
CA GLY A 275 19.52 18.37 -6.86
C GLY A 275 18.31 17.83 -6.08
N TYR A 276 17.16 17.70 -6.74
CA TYR A 276 15.96 17.12 -6.14
C TYR A 276 16.14 15.63 -5.83
N LEU A 277 16.78 14.88 -6.73
CA LEU A 277 17.13 13.47 -6.51
C LEU A 277 18.00 13.30 -5.26
N ALA A 278 19.05 14.14 -5.12
CA ALA A 278 19.94 14.11 -3.95
C ALA A 278 19.18 14.46 -2.65
N LEU A 279 18.32 15.48 -2.68
CA LEU A 279 17.52 15.88 -1.52
C LEU A 279 16.51 14.78 -1.13
N ASN A 280 15.81 14.21 -2.09
CA ASN A 280 14.87 13.12 -1.90
C ASN A 280 15.57 11.92 -1.26
N MET A 281 16.76 11.52 -1.78
CA MET A 281 17.56 10.43 -1.24
C MET A 281 18.02 10.73 0.19
N ALA A 282 18.48 11.94 0.48
CA ALA A 282 18.93 12.32 1.83
C ALA A 282 17.78 12.19 2.86
N LEU A 283 16.57 12.63 2.52
CA LEU A 283 15.39 12.50 3.38
C LEU A 283 15.03 11.02 3.61
N LYS A 284 14.99 10.23 2.55
CA LYS A 284 14.72 8.79 2.62
C LYS A 284 15.74 8.06 3.49
N LEU A 285 17.02 8.41 3.39
CA LEU A 285 18.07 7.83 4.24
C LEU A 285 17.85 8.12 5.72
N VAL A 286 17.45 9.35 6.09
CA VAL A 286 17.12 9.69 7.48
C VAL A 286 15.95 8.84 7.97
N GLY A 287 14.90 8.65 7.17
CA GLY A 287 13.77 7.79 7.47
C GLY A 287 14.17 6.33 7.67
N VAL A 288 14.98 5.76 6.76
CA VAL A 288 15.44 4.37 6.85
C VAL A 288 16.33 4.17 8.07
N ILE A 289 17.21 5.11 8.41
CA ILE A 289 18.05 5.06 9.63
C ILE A 289 17.17 5.01 10.88
N PHE A 290 16.13 5.85 10.96
CA PHE A 290 15.18 5.82 12.07
C PHE A 290 14.54 4.44 12.25
N PHE A 291 14.02 3.85 11.17
CA PHE A 291 13.40 2.53 11.23
C PHE A 291 14.42 1.42 11.52
N SER A 292 15.62 1.47 10.95
CA SER A 292 16.70 0.53 11.24
C SER A 292 17.04 0.49 12.74
N VAL A 293 17.19 1.66 13.35
CA VAL A 293 17.46 1.79 14.79
C VAL A 293 16.26 1.31 15.63
N SER A 294 15.05 1.60 15.20
CA SER A 294 13.82 1.14 15.84
C SER A 294 13.72 -0.40 15.83
N VAL A 295 14.10 -1.03 14.71
CA VAL A 295 14.20 -2.50 14.61
C VAL A 295 15.24 -3.05 15.58
N ALA A 296 16.44 -2.44 15.65
CA ALA A 296 17.48 -2.85 16.58
C ALA A 296 17.01 -2.75 18.05
N ALA A 297 16.29 -1.67 18.40
CA ALA A 297 15.69 -1.50 19.72
C ALA A 297 14.62 -2.57 19.99
N ALA A 298 13.72 -2.82 19.06
CA ALA A 298 12.70 -3.85 19.17
C ALA A 298 13.32 -5.26 19.30
N ALA A 299 14.34 -5.58 18.51
CA ALA A 299 15.06 -6.85 18.56
C ALA A 299 15.70 -7.09 19.93
N THR A 300 16.35 -6.06 20.48
CA THR A 300 16.94 -6.15 21.83
C THR A 300 15.90 -6.25 22.94
N LEU A 301 14.73 -5.60 22.81
CA LEU A 301 13.64 -5.69 23.78
C LEU A 301 12.97 -7.08 23.75
N THR A 302 12.61 -7.55 22.57
CA THR A 302 11.79 -8.76 22.38
C THR A 302 12.61 -10.05 22.38
N ARG A 303 13.90 -9.99 22.08
CA ARG A 303 14.82 -11.13 21.90
C ARG A 303 14.31 -12.18 20.90
N GLY A 304 13.60 -11.76 19.88
CA GLY A 304 13.06 -12.66 18.86
C GLY A 304 12.74 -11.92 17.56
N TYR A 305 13.11 -12.53 16.42
CA TYR A 305 12.92 -11.95 15.10
C TYR A 305 11.46 -11.57 14.82
N ILE A 306 10.54 -12.49 15.03
CA ILE A 306 9.12 -12.29 14.70
C ILE A 306 8.49 -11.22 15.59
N ALA A 307 8.77 -11.23 16.90
CA ALA A 307 8.26 -10.21 17.80
C ALA A 307 8.85 -8.82 17.49
N SER A 308 10.11 -8.73 17.04
CA SER A 308 10.70 -7.46 16.62
C SER A 308 10.08 -6.95 15.32
N PHE A 309 9.87 -7.82 14.33
CA PHE A 309 9.20 -7.45 13.08
C PHE A 309 7.74 -7.02 13.33
N ALA A 310 7.04 -7.70 14.24
CA ALA A 310 5.69 -7.33 14.63
C ALA A 310 5.63 -5.91 15.24
N VAL A 311 6.50 -5.61 16.19
CA VAL A 311 6.56 -4.28 16.83
C VAL A 311 6.92 -3.19 15.81
N VAL A 312 7.87 -3.47 14.91
CA VAL A 312 8.28 -2.49 13.91
C VAL A 312 7.25 -2.35 12.80
N GLY A 313 6.61 -3.43 12.38
CA GLY A 313 5.48 -3.37 11.46
C GLY A 313 4.35 -2.50 12.00
N ALA A 314 4.02 -2.64 13.29
CA ALA A 314 3.06 -1.78 13.97
C ALA A 314 3.51 -0.30 14.01
N LEU A 315 4.81 -0.07 14.23
CA LEU A 315 5.37 1.27 14.28
C LEU A 315 5.37 1.92 12.87
N ILE A 316 5.79 1.21 11.83
CA ILE A 316 5.73 1.67 10.45
C ILE A 316 4.29 2.01 10.08
N TYR A 317 3.37 1.08 10.33
CA TYR A 317 1.97 1.28 10.04
C TYR A 317 1.38 2.49 10.78
N GLY A 318 1.61 2.59 12.09
CA GLY A 318 1.11 3.73 12.88
C GLY A 318 1.60 5.07 12.35
N ASN A 319 2.87 5.13 11.92
CA ASN A 319 3.43 6.33 11.29
C ASN A 319 2.78 6.64 9.93
N TYR A 320 2.56 5.64 9.07
CA TYR A 320 1.87 5.83 7.79
C TYR A 320 0.39 6.21 7.97
N ALA A 321 -0.29 5.62 8.93
CA ALA A 321 -1.68 5.96 9.26
C ALA A 321 -1.81 7.42 9.74
N LEU A 322 -0.89 7.87 10.60
CA LEU A 322 -0.83 9.27 11.03
C LEU A 322 -0.51 10.21 9.87
N PHE A 323 0.37 9.82 8.97
CA PHE A 323 0.73 10.61 7.79
C PHE A 323 -0.43 10.73 6.79
N GLY A 324 -1.21 9.66 6.60
CA GLY A 324 -2.39 9.63 5.74
C GLY A 324 -3.64 10.31 6.34
N HIS A 325 -3.65 10.58 7.65
CA HIS A 325 -4.81 11.18 8.29
C HIS A 325 -4.91 12.69 8.01
N ASN A 326 -6.11 13.14 7.66
CA ASN A 326 -6.38 14.56 7.41
C ASN A 326 -6.75 15.27 8.72
N PHE A 327 -5.75 15.84 9.37
CA PHE A 327 -5.97 16.70 10.53
C PHE A 327 -6.53 18.05 10.07
N GLN A 328 -7.51 18.58 10.78
CA GLN A 328 -8.10 19.90 10.51
C GLN A 328 -7.36 21.03 11.24
N GLY A 329 -7.39 22.23 10.67
CA GLY A 329 -6.86 23.44 11.27
C GLY A 329 -5.34 23.43 11.45
N THR A 330 -4.86 23.97 12.57
CA THR A 330 -3.42 24.11 12.90
C THR A 330 -2.71 22.75 13.06
N ALA A 331 -3.45 21.69 13.31
CA ALA A 331 -2.90 20.35 13.44
C ALA A 331 -2.55 19.70 12.08
N SER A 332 -2.99 20.27 10.96
CA SER A 332 -2.73 19.74 9.61
C SER A 332 -1.24 19.58 9.29
N SER A 333 -0.40 20.43 9.85
CA SER A 333 1.05 20.39 9.67
C SER A 333 1.74 19.27 10.46
N LEU A 334 1.12 18.76 11.54
CA LEU A 334 1.74 17.76 12.42
C LEU A 334 1.97 16.42 11.73
N LYS A 335 1.13 16.08 10.75
CA LYS A 335 1.31 14.83 9.98
C LYS A 335 2.66 14.76 9.25
N TYR A 336 3.25 15.89 8.91
CA TYR A 336 4.54 15.95 8.21
C TYR A 336 5.75 15.86 9.14
N LEU A 337 5.57 16.01 10.47
CA LEU A 337 6.62 15.80 11.48
C LEU A 337 6.82 14.33 11.84
N ASN A 338 6.48 13.45 10.94
CA ASN A 338 6.45 12.01 11.12
C ASN A 338 7.60 11.36 10.32
N PRO A 339 8.30 10.33 10.86
CA PRO A 339 9.29 9.55 10.11
C PRO A 339 8.81 8.98 8.78
N ALA A 340 7.53 8.61 8.64
CA ALA A 340 6.96 8.15 7.39
C ALA A 340 6.93 9.24 6.30
N ALA A 341 6.79 10.51 6.67
CA ALA A 341 6.84 11.62 5.73
C ALA A 341 8.22 11.76 5.06
N LEU A 342 9.31 11.37 5.76
CA LEU A 342 10.65 11.37 5.19
C LEU A 342 10.86 10.23 4.18
N LEU A 343 10.13 9.12 4.30
CA LEU A 343 10.15 8.03 3.33
C LEU A 343 9.37 8.40 2.06
N ASP A 344 8.27 9.15 2.22
CA ASP A 344 7.50 9.73 1.11
C ASP A 344 7.93 11.21 0.90
N ALA A 345 9.21 11.38 0.58
CA ALA A 345 9.83 12.70 0.47
C ALA A 345 9.15 13.58 -0.60
N ASN A 346 8.56 13.00 -1.63
CA ASN A 346 7.85 13.76 -2.67
C ASN A 346 6.65 14.52 -2.10
N LYS A 347 5.81 13.88 -1.28
CA LYS A 347 4.68 14.55 -0.62
C LYS A 347 5.14 15.58 0.41
N LEU A 348 6.29 15.37 1.06
CA LEU A 348 6.87 16.33 1.99
C LEU A 348 7.40 17.58 1.27
N LEU A 349 8.03 17.40 0.11
CA LEU A 349 8.67 18.45 -0.68
C LEU A 349 7.71 19.17 -1.64
N SER A 350 6.53 18.59 -1.95
CA SER A 350 5.61 19.12 -2.96
C SER A 350 5.11 20.55 -2.70
N PHE A 351 4.92 20.93 -1.44
CA PHE A 351 4.44 22.26 -1.04
C PHE A 351 5.29 22.87 0.06
N PHE A 352 5.44 24.19 0.04
CA PHE A 352 6.05 24.91 1.15
C PHE A 352 5.08 24.98 2.32
N ARG A 353 5.44 24.28 3.37
CA ARG A 353 4.67 24.23 4.62
C ARG A 353 5.49 24.77 5.77
N VAL A 354 4.84 25.48 6.64
CA VAL A 354 5.43 26.06 7.84
C VAL A 354 4.72 25.54 9.09
N ALA A 355 5.48 25.35 10.15
CA ALA A 355 4.97 25.03 11.47
C ALA A 355 5.20 26.20 12.41
N HIS A 356 4.22 26.46 13.26
CA HIS A 356 4.33 27.40 14.36
C HIS A 356 4.80 26.66 15.61
N ILE A 357 5.86 27.14 16.24
CA ILE A 357 6.36 26.60 17.51
C ILE A 357 5.71 27.38 18.64
N PRO A 358 4.81 26.76 19.43
CA PRO A 358 4.18 27.43 20.58
C PRO A 358 5.23 27.90 21.59
N GLY A 359 5.06 29.10 22.11
CA GLY A 359 5.95 29.70 23.12
C GLY A 359 7.14 30.50 22.55
N ILE A 360 7.64 30.21 21.35
CA ILE A 360 8.75 30.93 20.72
C ILE A 360 8.21 31.93 19.67
N GLY A 361 6.98 31.73 19.19
CA GLY A 361 6.37 32.55 18.15
C GLY A 361 7.06 32.47 16.77
N ALA A 362 8.02 31.54 16.62
CA ALA A 362 8.76 31.34 15.38
C ALA A 362 7.94 30.52 14.37
N VAL A 363 8.02 30.95 13.11
CA VAL A 363 7.49 30.20 11.94
C VAL A 363 8.66 29.58 11.24
N VAL A 364 8.69 28.25 11.20
CA VAL A 364 9.81 27.46 10.67
C VAL A 364 9.32 26.53 9.56
N SER A 365 10.12 26.34 8.52
CA SER A 365 9.84 25.35 7.48
C SER A 365 9.73 23.94 8.08
N ILE A 366 8.72 23.17 7.61
CA ILE A 366 8.44 21.82 8.14
C ILE A 366 9.57 20.83 7.79
N VAL A 367 10.22 20.92 6.63
CA VAL A 367 11.23 19.96 6.18
C VAL A 367 12.41 19.86 7.16
N PRO A 368 13.14 20.96 7.47
CA PRO A 368 14.24 20.90 8.43
C PRO A 368 13.77 20.55 9.84
N LEU A 369 12.58 20.98 10.24
CA LEU A 369 12.01 20.65 11.54
C LEU A 369 11.70 19.17 11.68
N ALA A 370 11.12 18.53 10.65
CA ALA A 370 10.88 17.10 10.60
C ALA A 370 12.19 16.29 10.64
N CYS A 371 13.19 16.71 9.88
CA CYS A 371 14.52 16.09 9.92
C CYS A 371 15.13 16.15 11.32
N LEU A 372 15.12 17.32 11.95
CA LEU A 372 15.66 17.52 13.30
C LEU A 372 14.93 16.64 14.32
N LEU A 373 13.59 16.63 14.28
CA LEU A 373 12.77 15.83 15.20
C LEU A 373 13.07 14.35 15.04
N VAL A 374 13.10 13.83 13.80
CA VAL A 374 13.37 12.42 13.53
C VAL A 374 14.79 12.04 13.93
N LEU A 375 15.79 12.91 13.73
CA LEU A 375 17.15 12.68 14.19
C LEU A 375 17.24 12.63 15.73
N LEU A 376 16.56 13.53 16.43
CA LEU A 376 16.49 13.52 17.90
C LEU A 376 15.80 12.24 18.43
N LEU A 377 14.69 11.83 17.80
CA LEU A 377 14.00 10.58 18.14
C LEU A 377 14.91 9.38 17.88
N THR A 378 15.64 9.38 16.77
CA THR A 378 16.60 8.33 16.43
C THR A 378 17.69 8.22 17.50
N ALA A 379 18.27 9.36 17.91
CA ALA A 379 19.27 9.42 18.96
C ALA A 379 18.73 8.91 20.31
N ALA A 380 17.48 9.26 20.66
CA ALA A 380 16.83 8.77 21.87
C ALA A 380 16.58 7.25 21.81
N ILE A 381 16.11 6.72 20.66
CA ILE A 381 15.89 5.28 20.50
C ILE A 381 17.20 4.50 20.50
N MET A 382 18.33 5.05 20.00
CA MET A 382 19.66 4.43 20.06
C MET A 382 20.10 4.10 21.48
N LEU A 383 19.64 4.85 22.48
CA LEU A 383 19.96 4.55 23.89
C LEU A 383 19.35 3.22 24.35
N VAL A 384 18.22 2.79 23.78
CA VAL A 384 17.53 1.56 24.20
C VAL A 384 18.38 0.31 23.98
N PRO A 385 18.86 -0.02 22.75
CA PRO A 385 19.69 -1.19 22.52
C PRO A 385 21.04 -1.08 23.24
N THR A 386 21.62 0.11 23.36
CA THR A 386 22.90 0.31 24.05
C THR A 386 22.79 0.05 25.56
N ILE A 387 21.78 0.62 26.21
CA ILE A 387 21.54 0.42 27.65
C ILE A 387 21.19 -1.05 27.95
N LEU A 388 20.31 -1.63 27.15
CA LEU A 388 19.89 -3.02 27.33
C LEU A 388 21.06 -3.99 27.11
N TRP A 389 21.91 -3.74 26.12
CA TRP A 389 23.10 -4.54 25.89
C TRP A 389 24.08 -4.46 27.06
N CYS A 390 24.28 -3.26 27.63
CA CYS A 390 25.17 -3.06 28.76
C CYS A 390 24.66 -3.66 30.09
N ARG A 391 23.36 -3.56 30.35
CA ARG A 391 22.76 -4.00 31.66
C ARG A 391 22.53 -5.50 31.76
N ARG A 392 22.48 -6.23 30.66
CA ARG A 392 22.11 -7.66 30.62
C ARG A 392 23.10 -8.63 31.26
N GLY A 393 24.24 -8.19 31.76
CA GLY A 393 25.21 -9.01 32.49
C GLY A 393 25.12 -8.90 34.04
N LEU A 394 24.30 -7.97 34.58
CA LEU A 394 24.30 -7.62 35.99
C LEU A 394 23.10 -8.16 36.77
N SER A 395 22.11 -8.73 36.13
CA SER A 395 20.96 -9.35 36.80
C SER A 395 20.40 -10.54 36.02
N SER A 396 20.62 -11.74 36.54
CA SER A 396 19.77 -12.91 36.25
C SER A 396 18.36 -12.74 36.85
N GLY A 397 18.02 -11.56 37.36
CA GLY A 397 16.78 -11.19 38.00
C GLY A 397 15.77 -10.53 37.09
N ARG A 398 14.72 -11.22 36.79
CA ARG A 398 13.33 -10.81 36.47
C ARG A 398 13.16 -9.36 35.94
N GLY A 399 13.31 -9.16 34.63
CA GLY A 399 13.04 -7.87 33.99
C GLY A 399 11.58 -7.43 34.10
N SER A 400 11.36 -6.16 34.41
CA SER A 400 10.10 -5.50 34.74
C SER A 400 8.96 -5.73 33.71
N ILE A 401 9.27 -5.78 32.41
CA ILE A 401 8.27 -6.02 31.35
C ILE A 401 7.80 -7.49 31.33
N ARG A 402 8.70 -8.45 31.66
CA ARG A 402 8.31 -9.85 31.90
C ARG A 402 7.41 -9.98 33.11
N ALA A 403 7.66 -9.20 34.17
CA ALA A 403 6.82 -9.18 35.36
C ALA A 403 5.43 -8.59 35.07
N LEU A 404 5.33 -7.57 34.25
CA LEU A 404 4.04 -7.00 33.79
C LEU A 404 3.27 -7.99 32.92
N ALA A 405 3.92 -8.57 31.91
CA ALA A 405 3.32 -9.59 31.04
C ALA A 405 2.91 -10.84 31.81
N VAL A 406 3.73 -11.28 32.79
CA VAL A 406 3.40 -12.40 33.69
C VAL A 406 2.27 -12.03 34.68
N ARG A 407 2.18 -10.78 35.15
CA ARG A 407 1.04 -10.30 35.94
C ARG A 407 -0.27 -10.27 35.16
N VAL A 408 -0.24 -9.76 33.91
CA VAL A 408 -1.42 -9.80 33.04
C VAL A 408 -1.82 -11.25 32.73
N LEU A 409 -0.85 -12.12 32.44
CA LEU A 409 -1.08 -13.57 32.26
C LEU A 409 -1.59 -14.27 33.49
N SER A 410 -1.12 -13.89 34.69
CA SER A 410 -1.59 -14.48 35.95
C SER A 410 -3.01 -14.05 36.28
N LEU A 411 -3.44 -12.85 35.86
CA LEU A 411 -4.83 -12.42 36.02
C LEU A 411 -5.79 -13.22 35.13
N VAL A 412 -5.33 -13.63 33.93
CA VAL A 412 -6.12 -14.51 33.03
C VAL A 412 -6.02 -15.97 33.44
N SER A 413 -4.87 -16.43 33.96
CA SER A 413 -4.64 -17.84 34.34
C SER A 413 -5.18 -18.23 35.70
N VAL A 414 -5.40 -17.29 36.64
CA VAL A 414 -5.91 -17.57 37.97
C VAL A 414 -7.36 -18.10 37.97
N LYS A 415 -8.17 -17.77 36.95
CA LYS A 415 -9.50 -18.36 36.80
C LYS A 415 -9.54 -19.80 36.28
N LEU A 416 -8.46 -20.28 35.64
CA LEU A 416 -8.40 -21.62 35.04
C LEU A 416 -7.71 -22.67 35.94
N SER A 417 -7.03 -22.24 37.02
CA SER A 417 -6.21 -23.11 37.86
C SER A 417 -6.94 -23.70 39.11
N ARG A 418 -8.19 -23.34 39.35
CA ARG A 418 -8.92 -23.73 40.58
C ARG A 418 -9.86 -24.93 40.47
N SER A 419 -9.75 -25.73 39.40
CA SER A 419 -10.52 -26.98 39.30
C SER A 419 -9.60 -28.20 39.25
N ARG A 420 -8.85 -28.45 40.33
CA ARG A 420 -8.25 -29.76 40.58
C ARG A 420 -9.27 -30.63 41.32
N ARG A 421 -10.17 -31.27 40.62
CA ARG A 421 -10.90 -32.43 41.10
C ARG A 421 -10.37 -33.71 40.44
N LYS A 422 -9.90 -34.63 41.26
CA LYS A 422 -9.44 -35.96 40.92
C LYS A 422 -10.60 -36.72 40.22
N GLY A 423 -10.41 -37.11 38.96
CA GLY A 423 -11.34 -37.94 38.24
C GLY A 423 -10.68 -38.54 37.00
N LYS A 424 -10.77 -39.85 36.86
CA LYS A 424 -10.23 -40.69 35.80
C LYS A 424 -10.72 -40.30 34.42
N HIS A 425 -9.94 -39.51 33.63
CA HIS A 425 -10.02 -39.46 32.17
C HIS A 425 -8.62 -39.23 31.59
N ARG A 426 -7.89 -40.32 31.34
CA ARG A 426 -6.45 -40.28 30.93
C ARG A 426 -6.15 -39.84 29.52
N HIS A 427 -7.12 -39.66 28.62
CA HIS A 427 -6.83 -39.33 27.24
C HIS A 427 -6.94 -37.85 26.87
N CYS A 428 -7.76 -37.08 27.53
CA CYS A 428 -7.95 -35.66 27.24
C CYS A 428 -6.93 -34.75 27.95
N GLN A 429 -6.26 -35.23 29.01
CA GLN A 429 -5.36 -34.43 29.87
C GLN A 429 -3.98 -34.15 29.24
N VAL A 430 -3.56 -34.88 28.21
CA VAL A 430 -2.24 -34.68 27.57
C VAL A 430 -2.23 -33.58 26.52
N MET A 431 -3.37 -33.29 25.88
CA MET A 431 -3.46 -32.27 24.86
C MET A 431 -3.43 -30.84 25.40
N LEU A 432 -4.13 -30.57 26.51
CA LEU A 432 -4.24 -29.22 27.09
C LEU A 432 -2.88 -28.63 27.50
N PRO A 433 -1.96 -29.36 28.14
CA PRO A 433 -0.62 -28.84 28.46
C PRO A 433 0.22 -28.54 27.21
N VAL A 434 0.08 -29.31 26.13
CA VAL A 434 0.81 -29.07 24.87
C VAL A 434 0.32 -27.80 24.20
N TRP A 435 -0.98 -27.55 24.14
CA TRP A 435 -1.57 -26.33 23.61
C TRP A 435 -1.10 -25.07 24.35
N ILE A 436 -1.14 -25.11 25.71
CA ILE A 436 -0.67 -24.01 26.54
C ILE A 436 0.84 -23.78 26.34
N TYR A 437 1.62 -24.85 26.20
CA TYR A 437 3.05 -24.74 25.91
C TYR A 437 3.33 -24.09 24.58
N GLU A 438 2.64 -24.50 23.48
CA GLU A 438 2.78 -23.90 22.16
C GLU A 438 2.38 -22.41 22.13
N LEU A 439 1.27 -22.05 22.78
CA LEU A 439 0.84 -20.65 22.92
C LEU A 439 1.85 -19.79 23.70
N LYS A 440 2.45 -20.32 24.76
CA LYS A 440 3.53 -19.62 25.49
C LYS A 440 4.80 -19.49 24.68
N LYS A 441 5.15 -20.54 23.94
CA LYS A 441 6.35 -20.62 23.10
C LYS A 441 6.27 -19.63 21.93
N SER A 442 5.12 -19.53 21.24
CA SER A 442 4.88 -18.62 20.12
C SER A 442 4.81 -17.15 20.54
N ARG A 443 4.95 -16.86 21.85
CA ARG A 443 4.78 -15.48 22.38
C ARG A 443 3.48 -14.83 21.90
N PHE A 444 2.44 -15.61 21.78
CA PHE A 444 1.12 -15.22 21.26
C PHE A 444 0.62 -13.89 21.82
N ILE A 445 0.86 -13.64 23.14
CA ILE A 445 0.45 -12.39 23.79
C ILE A 445 1.15 -11.16 23.22
N MET A 446 2.38 -11.30 22.72
CA MET A 446 3.09 -10.19 22.08
C MET A 446 2.66 -9.98 20.60
N VAL A 447 2.21 -11.04 19.95
CA VAL A 447 1.77 -11.01 18.54
C VAL A 447 0.31 -10.58 18.42
N LEU A 448 -0.55 -10.92 19.38
CA LEU A 448 -1.98 -10.61 19.35
C LEU A 448 -2.30 -9.11 19.20
N PRO A 449 -1.68 -8.17 19.94
CA PRO A 449 -1.91 -6.73 19.74
C PRO A 449 -1.57 -6.27 18.33
N VAL A 450 -0.54 -6.88 17.72
CA VAL A 450 -0.14 -6.55 16.34
C VAL A 450 -1.16 -7.08 15.34
N ILE A 451 -1.70 -8.28 15.56
CA ILE A 451 -2.79 -8.81 14.71
C ILE A 451 -4.03 -7.91 14.80
N ILE A 452 -4.39 -7.47 16.01
CA ILE A 452 -5.50 -6.52 16.19
C ILE A 452 -5.23 -5.21 15.43
N LEU A 453 -4.00 -4.70 15.51
CA LEU A 453 -3.62 -3.50 14.76
C LEU A 453 -3.70 -3.73 13.24
N LEU A 454 -3.25 -4.88 12.73
CA LEU A 454 -3.39 -5.24 11.32
C LEU A 454 -4.86 -5.36 10.89
N LEU A 455 -5.74 -5.84 11.76
CA LEU A 455 -7.20 -5.86 11.52
C LEU A 455 -7.77 -4.45 11.41
N VAL A 456 -7.40 -3.56 12.32
CA VAL A 456 -7.81 -2.14 12.24
C VAL A 456 -7.31 -1.52 10.94
N PHE A 457 -6.07 -1.81 10.58
CA PHE A 457 -5.50 -1.36 9.31
C PHE A 457 -6.25 -1.91 8.09
N ARG A 458 -6.63 -3.19 8.13
CA ARG A 458 -7.45 -3.77 7.05
C ARG A 458 -8.74 -2.98 6.85
N VAL A 459 -9.44 -2.66 7.92
CA VAL A 459 -10.67 -1.84 7.84
C VAL A 459 -10.39 -0.48 7.20
N GLN A 460 -9.35 0.21 7.65
CA GLN A 460 -9.01 1.55 7.12
C GLN A 460 -8.53 1.49 5.65
N SER A 461 -7.70 0.50 5.32
CA SER A 461 -7.19 0.30 3.95
C SER A 461 -8.33 0.01 2.96
N VAL A 462 -9.28 -0.86 3.35
CA VAL A 462 -10.45 -1.14 2.52
C VAL A 462 -11.28 0.14 2.35
N ARG A 463 -11.64 0.84 3.44
CA ARG A 463 -12.40 2.10 3.35
C ARG A 463 -11.74 3.15 2.47
N GLY A 464 -10.41 3.29 2.55
CA GLY A 464 -9.66 4.23 1.72
C GLY A 464 -9.61 3.86 0.23
N SER A 465 -9.74 2.57 -0.10
CA SER A 465 -9.63 2.10 -1.49
C SER A 465 -10.96 2.03 -2.24
N ILE A 466 -12.09 1.88 -1.53
CA ILE A 466 -13.40 1.64 -2.17
C ILE A 466 -14.23 2.91 -2.39
N GLY A 467 -13.84 4.06 -1.81
CA GLY A 467 -14.71 5.25 -1.77
C GLY A 467 -15.82 5.14 -0.71
N ASN A 468 -16.82 6.00 -0.77
CA ASN A 468 -17.98 5.99 0.14
C ASN A 468 -19.24 6.53 -0.54
N MET A 469 -20.37 6.31 0.09
CA MET A 469 -21.69 6.83 -0.32
C MET A 469 -21.81 8.37 -0.21
N GLU A 470 -20.89 9.05 0.50
CA GLU A 470 -20.91 10.52 0.64
C GLU A 470 -20.48 11.22 -0.65
N ASN A 471 -19.94 10.49 -1.62
CA ASN A 471 -19.68 11.03 -2.95
C ASN A 471 -21.01 11.31 -3.65
N TYR A 472 -21.20 12.55 -4.11
CA TYR A 472 -22.42 12.99 -4.80
C TYR A 472 -22.87 12.02 -5.92
N GLY A 473 -21.94 11.53 -6.73
CA GLY A 473 -22.24 10.58 -7.81
C GLY A 473 -22.77 9.23 -7.31
N GLU A 474 -22.26 8.72 -6.19
CA GLU A 474 -22.78 7.44 -5.63
C GLU A 474 -24.13 7.63 -4.93
N ALA A 475 -24.33 8.74 -4.24
CA ALA A 475 -25.62 9.07 -3.63
C ALA A 475 -26.71 9.22 -4.69
N LEU A 476 -26.41 9.90 -5.80
CA LEU A 476 -27.32 10.08 -6.93
C LEU A 476 -27.61 8.74 -7.64
N TYR A 477 -26.57 7.90 -7.83
CA TYR A 477 -26.76 6.56 -8.39
C TYR A 477 -27.69 5.69 -7.53
N TYR A 478 -27.52 5.76 -6.20
CA TYR A 478 -28.40 5.08 -5.26
C TYR A 478 -29.84 5.58 -5.35
N GLU A 479 -30.04 6.89 -5.45
CA GLU A 479 -31.36 7.52 -5.60
C GLU A 479 -32.09 7.01 -6.87
N TYR A 480 -31.40 7.01 -8.02
CA TYR A 480 -31.96 6.50 -9.27
C TYR A 480 -32.34 5.02 -9.18
N ILE A 481 -31.43 4.17 -8.69
CA ILE A 481 -31.72 2.73 -8.59
C ILE A 481 -32.87 2.46 -7.63
N THR A 482 -32.91 3.15 -6.48
CA THR A 482 -33.98 2.97 -5.49
C THR A 482 -35.32 3.44 -6.04
N GLY A 483 -35.34 4.50 -6.83
CA GLY A 483 -36.54 5.00 -7.50
C GLY A 483 -37.13 4.05 -8.56
N LEU A 484 -36.27 3.22 -9.15
CA LEU A 484 -36.65 2.22 -10.17
C LEU A 484 -36.97 0.84 -9.58
N GLN A 485 -36.69 0.60 -8.29
CA GLN A 485 -36.99 -0.69 -7.65
C GLN A 485 -38.46 -0.98 -7.57
N GLY A 486 -38.84 -2.21 -7.93
CA GLY A 486 -40.22 -2.70 -7.83
C GLY A 486 -41.11 -2.32 -9.02
N LEU A 487 -40.60 -1.57 -9.99
CA LEU A 487 -41.29 -1.30 -11.25
C LEU A 487 -41.18 -2.51 -12.21
N SER A 488 -42.15 -2.65 -13.10
CA SER A 488 -42.06 -3.62 -14.22
C SER A 488 -40.99 -3.18 -15.24
N ASP A 489 -40.48 -4.10 -16.04
CA ASP A 489 -39.44 -3.81 -17.03
C ASP A 489 -39.84 -2.70 -18.02
N ASP A 490 -41.11 -2.66 -18.43
CA ASP A 490 -41.65 -1.62 -19.30
C ASP A 490 -41.72 -0.26 -18.62
N GLU A 491 -42.08 -0.20 -17.34
CA GLU A 491 -42.09 1.03 -16.55
C GLU A 491 -40.69 1.54 -16.27
N VAL A 492 -39.71 0.64 -15.99
CA VAL A 492 -38.31 0.99 -15.83
C VAL A 492 -37.80 1.61 -17.11
N ARG A 493 -38.04 1.00 -18.27
CA ARG A 493 -37.62 1.51 -19.57
C ARG A 493 -38.21 2.88 -19.86
N ALA A 494 -39.53 3.05 -19.65
CA ALA A 494 -40.20 4.33 -19.85
C ALA A 494 -39.64 5.45 -18.94
N ALA A 495 -39.30 5.13 -17.68
CA ALA A 495 -38.71 6.08 -16.75
C ALA A 495 -37.28 6.46 -17.15
N VAL A 496 -36.47 5.49 -17.63
CA VAL A 496 -35.11 5.71 -18.12
C VAL A 496 -35.14 6.59 -19.38
N ASP A 497 -36.00 6.30 -20.35
CA ASP A 497 -36.11 7.07 -21.59
C ASP A 497 -36.56 8.51 -21.33
N ALA A 498 -37.50 8.70 -20.38
CA ALA A 498 -38.00 10.02 -19.99
C ALA A 498 -36.89 10.88 -19.35
N GLU A 499 -36.12 10.32 -18.40
CA GLU A 499 -35.02 11.06 -17.75
C GLU A 499 -33.89 11.33 -18.72
N ARG A 500 -33.55 10.38 -19.62
CA ARG A 500 -32.57 10.58 -20.68
C ARG A 500 -32.96 11.75 -21.59
N SER A 501 -34.21 11.75 -22.07
CA SER A 501 -34.73 12.82 -22.91
C SER A 501 -34.69 14.18 -22.23
N ARG A 502 -35.00 14.23 -20.92
CA ARG A 502 -34.92 15.45 -20.12
C ARG A 502 -33.48 15.99 -20.00
N LEU A 503 -32.51 15.11 -19.74
CA LEU A 503 -31.10 15.50 -19.61
C LEU A 503 -30.53 15.96 -20.96
N ASP A 504 -30.84 15.24 -22.05
CA ASP A 504 -30.39 15.55 -23.40
C ASP A 504 -30.99 16.87 -23.90
N GLU A 505 -32.23 17.19 -23.55
CA GLU A 505 -32.87 18.48 -23.88
C GLU A 505 -32.12 19.66 -23.22
N ILE A 506 -31.78 19.54 -21.93
CA ILE A 506 -31.04 20.60 -21.20
C ILE A 506 -29.63 20.75 -21.79
N ILE A 507 -28.92 19.63 -21.99
CA ILE A 507 -27.55 19.63 -22.50
C ILE A 507 -27.49 20.15 -23.95
N GLY A 508 -28.43 19.73 -24.78
CA GLY A 508 -28.50 20.11 -26.18
C GLY A 508 -28.74 21.61 -26.43
N LYS A 509 -29.39 22.30 -25.50
CA LYS A 509 -29.62 23.76 -25.59
C LYS A 509 -28.37 24.61 -25.28
N TYR A 510 -27.25 24.04 -24.83
CA TYR A 510 -26.08 24.79 -24.40
C TYR A 510 -25.56 25.76 -25.45
N ARG A 511 -25.31 25.28 -26.71
CA ARG A 511 -24.80 26.13 -27.80
C ARG A 511 -25.76 27.26 -28.16
N GLN A 512 -27.09 27.04 -28.10
CA GLN A 512 -28.10 28.05 -28.35
C GLN A 512 -28.09 29.16 -27.28
N MET A 513 -28.00 28.77 -26.02
CA MET A 513 -27.97 29.70 -24.90
C MET A 513 -26.67 30.51 -24.84
N GLU A 514 -25.54 29.89 -25.18
CA GLU A 514 -24.23 30.55 -25.30
C GLU A 514 -24.27 31.61 -26.42
N ALA A 515 -24.79 31.25 -27.60
CA ALA A 515 -24.95 32.17 -28.72
C ALA A 515 -25.94 33.31 -28.42
N ALA A 516 -27.02 33.02 -27.71
CA ALA A 516 -27.99 34.03 -27.29
C ALA A 516 -27.39 35.01 -26.27
N TYR A 517 -26.55 34.54 -25.35
CA TYR A 517 -25.81 35.42 -24.44
C TYR A 517 -24.76 36.27 -25.15
N ALA A 518 -23.96 35.66 -26.02
CA ALA A 518 -22.96 36.38 -26.83
C ALA A 518 -23.59 37.48 -27.70
N SER A 519 -24.78 37.22 -28.24
CA SER A 519 -25.55 38.20 -29.02
C SER A 519 -26.39 39.17 -28.17
N LYS A 520 -26.21 39.17 -26.84
CA LYS A 520 -26.94 40.02 -25.87
C LYS A 520 -28.48 39.88 -25.91
N LYS A 521 -29.01 38.74 -26.40
CA LYS A 521 -30.44 38.45 -26.44
C LYS A 521 -31.01 38.03 -25.07
N ILE A 522 -30.16 37.51 -24.20
CA ILE A 522 -30.51 37.12 -22.82
C ILE A 522 -29.64 37.85 -21.82
N SER A 523 -30.15 38.00 -20.58
CA SER A 523 -29.41 38.64 -19.48
C SER A 523 -28.33 37.68 -18.95
N ALA A 524 -27.30 38.25 -18.32
CA ALA A 524 -26.26 37.47 -17.64
C ALA A 524 -26.85 36.58 -16.55
N LEU A 525 -27.86 37.05 -15.82
CA LEU A 525 -28.54 36.26 -14.79
C LEU A 525 -29.24 35.03 -15.38
N THR A 526 -29.97 35.21 -16.48
CA THR A 526 -30.65 34.10 -17.19
C THR A 526 -29.63 33.06 -17.70
N TYR A 527 -28.52 33.53 -18.25
CA TYR A 527 -27.46 32.65 -18.72
C TYR A 527 -26.79 31.88 -17.57
N MET A 528 -26.48 32.53 -16.43
CA MET A 528 -25.90 31.88 -15.25
C MET A 528 -26.85 30.85 -14.64
N THR A 529 -28.14 31.16 -14.55
CA THR A 529 -29.14 30.17 -14.09
C THR A 529 -29.21 28.95 -15.00
N TYR A 530 -29.09 29.15 -16.31
CA TYR A 530 -29.01 28.05 -17.24
C TYR A 530 -27.70 27.25 -17.09
N LEU A 531 -26.55 27.90 -16.91
CA LEU A 531 -25.27 27.24 -16.70
C LEU A 531 -25.30 26.34 -15.47
N ASP A 532 -25.91 26.76 -14.37
CA ASP A 532 -26.09 25.95 -13.19
C ASP A 532 -26.91 24.67 -13.53
N GLN A 533 -28.02 24.83 -14.25
CA GLN A 533 -28.83 23.71 -14.72
C GLN A 533 -28.06 22.80 -15.68
N TYR A 534 -27.27 23.36 -16.58
CA TYR A 534 -26.43 22.61 -17.54
C TYR A 534 -25.35 21.77 -16.81
N TYR A 535 -24.63 22.36 -15.87
CA TYR A 535 -23.60 21.64 -15.13
C TYR A 535 -24.21 20.56 -14.22
N GLU A 536 -25.35 20.83 -13.62
CA GLU A 536 -26.09 19.82 -12.87
C GLU A 536 -26.56 18.68 -13.80
N ALA A 537 -27.20 18.99 -14.94
CA ALA A 537 -27.66 17.99 -15.90
C ALA A 537 -26.49 17.18 -16.47
N LYS A 538 -25.36 17.80 -16.75
CA LYS A 538 -24.14 17.13 -17.24
C LYS A 538 -23.59 16.17 -16.18
N SER A 539 -23.47 16.61 -14.92
CA SER A 539 -23.05 15.75 -13.81
C SER A 539 -24.02 14.58 -13.57
N ARG A 540 -25.33 14.82 -13.70
CA ARG A 540 -26.36 13.78 -13.62
C ARG A 540 -26.26 12.80 -14.80
N SER A 541 -26.01 13.27 -16.03
CA SER A 541 -25.87 12.44 -17.23
C SER A 541 -24.72 11.44 -17.13
N ASP A 542 -23.59 11.86 -16.55
CA ASP A 542 -22.43 10.97 -16.32
C ASP A 542 -22.79 9.80 -15.36
N VAL A 543 -23.59 10.07 -14.32
CA VAL A 543 -24.06 9.05 -13.39
C VAL A 543 -25.16 8.21 -14.05
N PHE A 544 -26.05 8.84 -14.79
CA PHE A 544 -27.21 8.19 -15.40
C PHE A 544 -26.81 7.16 -16.46
N SER A 545 -25.72 7.37 -17.20
CA SER A 545 -25.17 6.38 -18.13
C SER A 545 -24.83 5.04 -17.43
N ARG A 546 -24.44 5.06 -16.16
CA ARG A 546 -24.24 3.83 -15.35
C ARG A 546 -25.57 3.16 -15.02
N VAL A 547 -26.63 3.94 -14.79
CA VAL A 547 -28.00 3.41 -14.54
C VAL A 547 -28.49 2.71 -15.79
N GLU A 548 -28.37 3.34 -16.96
CA GLU A 548 -28.77 2.76 -18.25
C GLU A 548 -28.04 1.43 -18.52
N SER A 549 -26.73 1.43 -18.34
CA SER A 549 -25.91 0.22 -18.52
C SER A 549 -26.35 -0.91 -17.59
N TYR A 550 -26.74 -0.58 -16.36
CA TYR A 550 -27.20 -1.57 -15.40
C TYR A 550 -28.63 -2.06 -15.70
N VAL A 551 -29.52 -1.18 -16.11
CA VAL A 551 -30.89 -1.56 -16.54
C VAL A 551 -30.80 -2.50 -17.75
N LEU A 552 -30.00 -2.15 -18.76
CA LEU A 552 -29.77 -3.00 -19.92
C LEU A 552 -29.21 -4.38 -19.52
N TYR A 553 -28.29 -4.41 -18.57
CA TYR A 553 -27.77 -5.67 -18.03
C TYR A 553 -28.88 -6.54 -17.42
N ILE A 554 -29.77 -5.98 -16.61
CA ILE A 554 -30.90 -6.69 -15.99
C ILE A 554 -31.86 -7.20 -17.07
N GLU A 555 -32.20 -6.40 -18.08
CA GLU A 555 -33.05 -6.81 -19.21
C GLU A 555 -32.47 -8.02 -19.96
N VAL A 556 -31.16 -7.98 -20.25
CA VAL A 556 -30.46 -9.12 -20.91
C VAL A 556 -30.55 -10.37 -20.04
N ARG A 557 -30.49 -10.24 -18.69
CA ARG A 557 -30.67 -11.36 -17.75
C ARG A 557 -32.10 -11.90 -17.75
N HIS A 558 -33.09 -11.04 -17.75
CA HIS A 558 -34.49 -11.45 -17.86
C HIS A 558 -34.77 -12.16 -19.18
N ALA A 559 -34.22 -11.67 -20.29
CA ALA A 559 -34.32 -12.33 -21.60
C ALA A 559 -33.65 -13.72 -21.62
N ALA A 560 -32.61 -13.90 -20.83
CA ALA A 560 -31.94 -15.22 -20.63
C ALA A 560 -32.67 -16.14 -19.63
N GLY A 561 -33.85 -15.73 -19.09
CA GLY A 561 -34.64 -16.49 -18.12
C GLY A 561 -34.08 -16.49 -16.70
N VAL A 562 -33.16 -15.59 -16.37
CA VAL A 562 -32.58 -15.44 -15.02
C VAL A 562 -33.37 -14.38 -14.26
N PRO A 563 -33.96 -14.68 -13.08
CA PRO A 563 -34.77 -13.71 -12.31
C PRO A 563 -33.82 -12.76 -11.53
N ALA A 564 -33.03 -11.97 -12.24
CA ALA A 564 -32.20 -10.91 -11.66
C ALA A 564 -33.09 -9.77 -11.17
N GLN A 565 -32.68 -9.06 -10.13
CA GLN A 565 -33.43 -7.93 -9.56
C GLN A 565 -32.64 -6.64 -9.69
N LEU A 566 -33.35 -5.55 -9.99
CA LEU A 566 -32.78 -4.21 -10.00
C LEU A 566 -32.59 -3.75 -8.55
N ILE A 567 -31.35 -3.83 -8.05
CA ILE A 567 -30.97 -3.44 -6.69
C ILE A 567 -29.69 -2.60 -6.72
N TYR A 568 -29.42 -1.84 -5.66
CA TYR A 568 -28.16 -1.14 -5.55
C TYR A 568 -27.01 -2.13 -5.29
N THR A 569 -26.12 -2.30 -6.27
CA THR A 569 -25.08 -3.35 -6.27
C THR A 569 -23.67 -2.84 -6.02
N THR A 570 -23.40 -1.52 -6.01
CA THR A 570 -22.04 -0.97 -5.90
C THR A 570 -21.30 -1.49 -4.67
N GLY A 571 -21.95 -1.54 -3.50
CA GLY A 571 -21.33 -2.06 -2.29
C GLY A 571 -20.91 -3.54 -2.42
N TYR A 572 -21.72 -4.36 -3.09
CA TYR A 572 -21.41 -5.77 -3.36
C TYR A 572 -20.28 -5.91 -4.39
N SER A 573 -20.31 -5.15 -5.47
CA SER A 573 -19.24 -5.14 -6.48
C SER A 573 -17.89 -4.74 -5.85
N ARG A 574 -17.90 -3.75 -4.95
CA ARG A 574 -16.69 -3.34 -4.20
C ARG A 574 -16.22 -4.44 -3.25
N LEU A 575 -17.11 -5.11 -2.54
CA LEU A 575 -16.77 -6.22 -1.63
C LEU A 575 -16.13 -7.39 -2.38
N PHE A 576 -16.74 -7.78 -3.49
CA PHE A 576 -16.29 -8.93 -4.28
C PHE A 576 -15.07 -8.61 -5.15
N GLY A 577 -14.85 -7.35 -5.52
CA GLY A 577 -13.67 -6.87 -6.23
C GLY A 577 -12.45 -6.59 -5.34
N LEU A 578 -12.51 -6.88 -4.02
CA LEU A 578 -11.36 -6.66 -3.14
C LEU A 578 -10.19 -7.57 -3.55
N PRO A 579 -8.96 -7.04 -3.60
CA PRO A 579 -7.77 -7.83 -3.91
C PRO A 579 -7.40 -8.74 -2.75
N ALA A 580 -6.58 -9.76 -3.06
CA ALA A 580 -6.04 -10.71 -2.08
C ALA A 580 -5.36 -10.02 -0.89
N ASP A 581 -5.55 -10.56 0.32
CA ASP A 581 -5.20 -9.90 1.58
C ASP A 581 -3.78 -10.22 2.05
N ILE A 582 -2.81 -9.39 1.67
CA ILE A 582 -1.40 -9.50 2.09
C ILE A 582 -1.24 -9.34 3.61
N LEU A 583 -2.11 -8.57 4.27
CA LEU A 583 -2.03 -8.34 5.72
C LEU A 583 -2.39 -9.60 6.50
N LEU A 584 -3.35 -10.38 6.01
CA LEU A 584 -3.66 -11.70 6.55
C LEU A 584 -2.43 -12.61 6.49
N TYR A 585 -1.72 -12.61 5.37
CA TYR A 585 -0.50 -13.39 5.24
C TYR A 585 0.55 -12.98 6.29
N ALA A 586 0.78 -11.69 6.49
CA ALA A 586 1.70 -11.20 7.52
C ALA A 586 1.28 -11.65 8.93
N ALA A 587 -0.02 -11.59 9.26
CA ALA A 587 -0.55 -12.05 10.54
C ALA A 587 -0.33 -13.56 10.74
N VAL A 588 -0.61 -14.37 9.72
CA VAL A 588 -0.40 -15.83 9.75
C VAL A 588 1.07 -16.17 9.90
N LEU A 589 1.97 -15.51 9.16
CA LEU A 589 3.41 -15.71 9.29
C LEU A 589 3.91 -15.44 10.72
N MET A 590 3.47 -14.33 11.31
CA MET A 590 3.85 -13.98 12.68
C MET A 590 3.46 -15.06 13.71
N LEU A 591 2.33 -15.71 13.49
CA LEU A 591 1.88 -16.80 14.38
C LEU A 591 2.65 -18.11 14.15
N THR A 592 2.92 -18.47 12.90
CA THR A 592 3.24 -19.86 12.52
C THR A 592 4.72 -20.16 12.39
N LEU A 593 5.55 -19.19 11.99
CA LEU A 593 6.98 -19.41 11.72
C LEU A 593 7.80 -19.90 12.91
N GLN A 594 7.33 -19.69 14.14
CA GLN A 594 8.00 -20.17 15.35
C GLN A 594 7.69 -21.64 15.67
N ALA A 595 6.75 -22.27 14.97
CA ALA A 595 6.22 -23.59 15.30
C ALA A 595 7.33 -24.66 15.49
N PHE A 596 8.26 -24.74 14.56
CA PHE A 596 9.39 -25.68 14.62
C PHE A 596 10.73 -24.98 14.82
N THR A 597 10.93 -23.78 14.28
CA THR A 597 12.24 -23.10 14.26
C THR A 597 12.81 -22.87 15.67
N VAL A 598 11.96 -22.56 16.66
CA VAL A 598 12.40 -22.32 18.05
C VAL A 598 12.95 -23.60 18.70
N GLU A 599 12.51 -24.79 18.28
CA GLU A 599 12.95 -26.05 18.86
C GLU A 599 14.30 -26.54 18.30
N TYR A 600 14.68 -26.04 17.15
CA TYR A 600 16.00 -26.34 16.55
C TYR A 600 17.12 -25.44 17.08
N TYR A 601 16.82 -24.46 17.94
CA TYR A 601 17.84 -23.63 18.58
C TYR A 601 18.69 -24.42 19.57
N GLY A 602 20.01 -24.24 19.51
CA GLY A 602 21.00 -24.83 20.41
C GLY A 602 22.00 -25.75 19.68
N ASN A 603 23.12 -26.07 20.37
CA ASN A 603 24.10 -27.02 19.90
C ASN A 603 23.49 -28.43 19.78
N ASN A 604 23.81 -29.14 18.71
CA ASN A 604 23.36 -30.53 18.45
C ASN A 604 21.84 -30.71 18.29
N GLY A 605 21.12 -29.71 17.76
CA GLY A 605 19.69 -29.84 17.46
C GLY A 605 18.75 -29.37 18.56
N GLY A 606 19.27 -28.82 19.66
CA GLY A 606 18.50 -28.14 20.67
C GLY A 606 17.43 -29.01 21.35
N PHE A 607 16.33 -28.38 21.75
CA PHE A 607 15.19 -29.05 22.41
C PHE A 607 14.50 -30.11 21.53
N SER A 608 14.63 -30.02 20.21
CA SER A 608 14.05 -30.98 19.27
C SER A 608 14.64 -32.39 19.45
N CYS A 609 15.93 -32.52 19.81
CA CYS A 609 16.56 -33.81 20.08
C CYS A 609 15.94 -34.46 21.32
N ILE A 610 15.72 -33.68 22.40
CA ILE A 610 15.08 -34.17 23.63
C ILE A 610 13.64 -34.59 23.36
N MET A 611 12.88 -33.79 22.58
CA MET A 611 11.50 -34.16 22.24
C MET A 611 11.44 -35.48 21.47
N ARG A 612 12.36 -35.70 20.53
CA ARG A 612 12.40 -36.91 19.71
C ARG A 612 12.67 -38.19 20.53
N THR A 613 13.27 -38.12 21.70
CA THR A 613 13.48 -39.28 22.56
C THR A 613 12.22 -39.71 23.32
N THR A 614 11.22 -38.82 23.41
CA THR A 614 9.98 -39.13 24.13
C THR A 614 8.98 -39.89 23.24
N LYS A 615 8.20 -40.82 23.81
CA LYS A 615 7.18 -41.63 23.11
C LYS A 615 6.16 -40.80 22.29
N ASN A 616 5.83 -39.60 22.76
CA ASN A 616 4.85 -38.68 22.13
C ASN A 616 5.51 -37.47 21.47
N GLY A 617 6.81 -37.33 21.51
CA GLY A 617 7.53 -36.14 21.06
C GLY A 617 7.85 -36.07 19.56
N ARG A 618 7.66 -37.18 18.85
CA ARG A 618 7.88 -37.23 17.40
C ARG A 618 6.59 -36.88 16.64
N ASP A 619 5.85 -37.86 16.26
CA ASP A 619 4.71 -37.76 15.35
C ASP A 619 3.52 -37.03 15.98
N LYS A 620 3.17 -37.33 17.22
CA LYS A 620 2.06 -36.65 17.92
C LYS A 620 2.32 -35.17 18.11
N ALA A 621 3.54 -34.79 18.51
CA ALA A 621 3.89 -33.38 18.67
C ALA A 621 3.82 -32.63 17.34
N ALA A 622 4.33 -33.22 16.24
CA ALA A 622 4.25 -32.63 14.91
C ALA A 622 2.78 -32.40 14.47
N ARG A 623 1.94 -33.44 14.57
CA ARG A 623 0.51 -33.36 14.20
C ARG A 623 -0.21 -32.29 15.05
N THR A 624 0.03 -32.26 16.37
CA THR A 624 -0.59 -31.29 17.27
C THR A 624 -0.23 -29.85 16.86
N LYS A 625 1.03 -29.58 16.45
CA LYS A 625 1.45 -28.27 15.96
C LYS A 625 0.68 -27.86 14.70
N PHE A 626 0.61 -28.76 13.70
CA PHE A 626 -0.14 -28.47 12.48
C PHE A 626 -1.61 -28.11 12.79
N VAL A 627 -2.28 -28.86 13.67
CA VAL A 627 -3.68 -28.62 14.06
C VAL A 627 -3.83 -27.29 14.77
N ILE A 628 -2.97 -26.97 15.76
CA ILE A 628 -3.05 -25.71 16.52
C ILE A 628 -2.91 -24.50 15.60
N TYR A 629 -1.87 -24.50 14.77
CA TYR A 629 -1.59 -23.36 13.89
C TYR A 629 -2.55 -23.27 12.70
N MET A 630 -3.08 -24.39 12.22
CA MET A 630 -4.17 -24.43 11.24
C MET A 630 -5.42 -23.73 11.78
N ILE A 631 -5.85 -24.07 13.02
CA ILE A 631 -7.01 -23.42 13.67
C ILE A 631 -6.74 -21.92 13.86
N ALA A 632 -5.53 -21.56 14.34
CA ALA A 632 -5.17 -20.16 14.54
C ALA A 632 -5.18 -19.37 13.20
N GLY A 633 -4.65 -19.97 12.12
CA GLY A 633 -4.69 -19.38 10.79
C GLY A 633 -6.10 -19.20 10.25
N GLY A 634 -6.98 -20.20 10.48
CA GLY A 634 -8.39 -20.10 10.11
C GLY A 634 -9.13 -18.99 10.86
N ILE A 635 -8.92 -18.86 12.17
CA ILE A 635 -9.49 -17.76 12.98
C ILE A 635 -9.01 -16.40 12.44
N CYS A 636 -7.72 -16.28 12.10
CA CYS A 636 -7.20 -15.06 11.47
C CYS A 636 -7.89 -14.81 10.11
N GLY A 637 -7.99 -15.81 9.24
CA GLY A 637 -8.66 -15.69 7.93
C GLY A 637 -10.10 -15.21 8.05
N GLY A 638 -10.88 -15.84 8.93
CA GLY A 638 -12.26 -15.43 9.21
C GLY A 638 -12.35 -13.99 9.77
N ALA A 639 -11.45 -13.61 10.67
CA ALA A 639 -11.42 -12.26 11.26
C ALA A 639 -11.09 -11.18 10.21
N PHE A 640 -10.13 -11.43 9.30
CA PHE A 640 -9.77 -10.50 8.23
C PHE A 640 -10.88 -10.39 7.17
N GLY A 641 -11.54 -11.50 6.80
CA GLY A 641 -12.71 -11.48 5.95
C GLY A 641 -13.88 -10.70 6.55
N ALA A 642 -14.17 -10.91 7.83
CA ALA A 642 -15.19 -10.16 8.57
C ALA A 642 -14.84 -8.66 8.68
N ALA A 643 -13.55 -8.32 8.88
CA ALA A 643 -13.09 -6.94 8.90
C ALA A 643 -13.29 -6.24 7.54
N ALA A 644 -13.06 -6.93 6.43
CA ALA A 644 -13.32 -6.42 5.08
C ALA A 644 -14.82 -6.17 4.86
N LEU A 645 -15.67 -7.13 5.22
CA LEU A 645 -17.13 -6.97 5.15
C LEU A 645 -17.61 -5.80 6.01
N TYR A 646 -17.11 -5.67 7.23
CA TYR A 646 -17.42 -4.56 8.11
C TYR A 646 -17.02 -3.21 7.50
N ALA A 647 -15.83 -3.12 6.90
CA ALA A 647 -15.36 -1.90 6.24
C ALA A 647 -16.27 -1.46 5.09
N VAL A 648 -16.69 -2.41 4.25
CA VAL A 648 -17.61 -2.12 3.13
C VAL A 648 -18.98 -1.70 3.66
N LYS A 649 -19.52 -2.39 4.67
CA LYS A 649 -20.82 -2.04 5.30
C LYS A 649 -20.80 -0.63 5.94
N GLN A 650 -19.64 -0.14 6.38
CA GLN A 650 -19.51 1.23 6.89
C GLN A 650 -19.45 2.29 5.78
N ALA A 651 -19.01 1.92 4.58
CA ALA A 651 -18.86 2.82 3.45
C ALA A 651 -20.07 2.83 2.51
N TYR A 652 -20.79 1.70 2.41
CA TYR A 652 -21.90 1.49 1.47
C TYR A 652 -23.10 0.82 2.13
N ILE A 653 -24.29 1.12 1.62
CA ILE A 653 -25.49 0.37 1.92
C ILE A 653 -25.44 -0.98 1.17
N LEU A 654 -25.83 -2.07 1.83
CA LEU A 654 -25.90 -3.42 1.26
C LEU A 654 -27.36 -3.90 1.33
N PRO A 655 -28.22 -3.47 0.40
CA PRO A 655 -29.63 -3.82 0.42
C PRO A 655 -29.86 -5.26 -0.07
N ASP A 656 -30.95 -5.87 0.37
CA ASP A 656 -31.48 -7.13 -0.15
C ASP A 656 -30.49 -8.27 -0.39
N PRO A 657 -29.78 -8.74 0.64
CA PRO A 657 -28.79 -9.82 0.50
C PRO A 657 -29.42 -11.17 0.11
N GLY A 658 -30.74 -11.27 0.09
CA GLY A 658 -31.51 -12.42 -0.41
C GLY A 658 -31.58 -12.49 -1.93
N SER A 659 -31.30 -11.41 -2.64
CA SER A 659 -31.34 -11.36 -4.10
C SER A 659 -30.27 -12.27 -4.72
N LEU A 660 -30.48 -12.65 -5.98
CA LEU A 660 -29.54 -13.50 -6.70
C LEU A 660 -28.23 -12.78 -6.99
N LEU A 661 -27.12 -13.52 -6.96
CA LEU A 661 -25.79 -13.00 -7.31
C LEU A 661 -25.74 -12.53 -8.77
N ALA A 662 -26.55 -13.12 -9.66
CA ALA A 662 -26.70 -12.71 -11.05
C ALA A 662 -27.22 -11.27 -11.23
N SER A 663 -27.74 -10.63 -10.18
CA SER A 663 -28.09 -9.19 -10.17
C SER A 663 -26.85 -8.29 -10.08
N VAL A 664 -25.68 -8.83 -9.73
CA VAL A 664 -24.41 -8.06 -9.63
C VAL A 664 -23.64 -8.21 -10.93
N MET A 665 -23.33 -7.10 -11.59
CA MET A 665 -22.55 -7.11 -12.83
C MET A 665 -21.20 -7.81 -12.63
N GLY A 666 -20.79 -8.62 -13.61
CA GLY A 666 -19.52 -9.36 -13.60
C GLY A 666 -19.60 -10.76 -12.98
N PHE A 667 -20.81 -11.23 -12.58
CA PHE A 667 -21.05 -12.60 -12.09
C PHE A 667 -21.98 -13.40 -13.00
N ASP A 668 -21.90 -13.12 -14.29
CA ASP A 668 -22.78 -13.68 -15.33
C ASP A 668 -22.66 -15.19 -15.48
N SER A 669 -21.46 -15.70 -15.28
CA SER A 669 -21.13 -17.14 -15.43
C SER A 669 -21.45 -17.97 -14.18
N VAL A 670 -21.83 -17.33 -13.07
CA VAL A 670 -22.16 -18.06 -11.84
C VAL A 670 -23.58 -18.62 -11.91
N SER A 671 -23.77 -19.85 -11.40
CA SER A 671 -25.08 -20.54 -11.43
C SER A 671 -26.20 -19.66 -10.87
N SER A 672 -27.34 -19.66 -11.54
CA SER A 672 -28.49 -18.80 -11.26
C SER A 672 -29.17 -18.98 -9.89
N GLY A 673 -28.76 -20.00 -9.10
CA GLY A 673 -29.37 -20.30 -7.80
C GLY A 673 -28.65 -19.72 -6.58
N ILE A 674 -27.48 -19.05 -6.74
CA ILE A 674 -26.71 -18.54 -5.61
C ILE A 674 -27.20 -17.13 -5.25
N THR A 675 -27.61 -16.94 -3.97
CA THR A 675 -27.95 -15.62 -3.44
C THR A 675 -26.69 -14.83 -3.05
N ILE A 676 -26.77 -13.51 -3.02
CA ILE A 676 -25.70 -12.62 -2.54
C ILE A 676 -25.26 -13.01 -1.11
N ARG A 677 -26.23 -13.29 -0.22
CA ARG A 677 -25.93 -13.76 1.15
C ARG A 677 -25.15 -15.09 1.14
N GLY A 678 -25.55 -16.03 0.28
CA GLY A 678 -24.84 -17.30 0.12
C GLY A 678 -23.41 -17.10 -0.35
N PHE A 679 -23.19 -16.18 -1.28
CA PHE A 679 -21.85 -15.86 -1.80
C PHE A 679 -20.97 -15.15 -0.76
N ILE A 680 -21.53 -14.24 0.06
CA ILE A 680 -20.80 -13.63 1.19
C ILE A 680 -20.38 -14.72 2.18
N ALA A 681 -21.26 -15.63 2.54
CA ALA A 681 -20.92 -16.75 3.44
C ALA A 681 -19.81 -17.64 2.85
N LEU A 682 -19.89 -17.95 1.55
CA LEU A 682 -18.86 -18.71 0.84
C LEU A 682 -17.52 -17.96 0.84
N SER A 683 -17.51 -16.65 0.58
CA SER A 683 -16.31 -15.82 0.62
C SER A 683 -15.66 -15.82 2.00
N LEU A 684 -16.43 -15.73 3.07
CA LEU A 684 -15.91 -15.84 4.44
C LEU A 684 -15.34 -17.23 4.74
N LEU A 685 -15.98 -18.29 4.29
CA LEU A 685 -15.48 -19.66 4.41
C LEU A 685 -14.17 -19.84 3.63
N MET A 686 -14.06 -19.24 2.45
CA MET A 686 -12.81 -19.27 1.66
C MET A 686 -11.70 -18.46 2.34
N CYS A 687 -11.98 -17.31 2.93
CA CYS A 687 -11.00 -16.59 3.75
C CYS A 687 -10.48 -17.44 4.92
N LEU A 688 -11.37 -18.15 5.61
CA LEU A 688 -11.01 -19.08 6.68
C LEU A 688 -10.13 -20.22 6.15
N ALA A 689 -10.52 -20.83 5.05
CA ALA A 689 -9.74 -21.92 4.39
C ALA A 689 -8.37 -21.42 3.91
N GLY A 690 -8.30 -20.27 3.28
CA GLY A 690 -7.04 -19.63 2.88
C GLY A 690 -6.10 -19.39 4.05
N GLY A 691 -6.62 -18.89 5.18
CA GLY A 691 -5.85 -18.74 6.42
C GLY A 691 -5.33 -20.07 6.97
N MET A 692 -6.11 -21.15 6.89
CA MET A 692 -5.68 -22.51 7.27
C MET A 692 -4.56 -23.01 6.36
N LEU A 693 -4.70 -22.88 5.05
CA LEU A 693 -3.72 -23.36 4.07
C LEU A 693 -2.40 -22.61 4.19
N MET A 694 -2.46 -21.26 4.32
CA MET A 694 -1.27 -20.45 4.57
C MET A 694 -0.55 -20.86 5.86
N ALA A 695 -1.30 -21.15 6.92
CA ALA A 695 -0.75 -21.59 8.20
C ALA A 695 -0.04 -22.93 8.07
N ILE A 696 -0.65 -23.91 7.38
CA ILE A 696 -0.03 -25.23 7.14
C ILE A 696 1.26 -25.07 6.33
N ALA A 697 1.25 -24.31 5.24
CA ALA A 697 2.43 -24.06 4.42
C ALA A 697 3.56 -23.41 5.22
N SER A 698 3.26 -22.36 6.00
CA SER A 698 4.25 -21.65 6.82
C SER A 698 4.82 -22.52 7.94
N VAL A 699 3.99 -23.32 8.62
CA VAL A 699 4.44 -24.31 9.62
C VAL A 699 5.34 -25.34 8.98
N ALA A 700 4.97 -25.86 7.80
CA ALA A 700 5.78 -26.83 7.08
C ALA A 700 7.15 -26.25 6.69
N LEU A 701 7.19 -25.03 6.15
CA LEU A 701 8.45 -24.33 5.84
C LEU A 701 9.30 -24.08 7.08
N SER A 702 8.69 -23.77 8.23
CA SER A 702 9.42 -23.65 9.50
C SER A 702 10.11 -24.97 9.93
N GLY A 703 9.49 -26.12 9.64
CA GLY A 703 10.06 -27.44 9.87
C GLY A 703 11.16 -27.80 8.88
N LEU A 704 10.99 -27.44 7.60
CA LEU A 704 11.96 -27.70 6.55
C LEU A 704 13.23 -26.84 6.68
N CYS A 705 13.11 -25.57 7.02
CA CYS A 705 14.24 -24.63 7.05
C CYS A 705 15.04 -24.66 8.38
N ARG A 706 14.49 -25.18 9.47
CA ARG A 706 15.10 -25.22 10.82
C ARG A 706 15.52 -23.88 11.43
N ARG A 707 15.63 -22.80 10.66
CA ARG A 707 15.99 -21.44 11.10
C ARG A 707 14.90 -20.46 10.70
N VAL A 708 14.68 -19.43 11.52
CA VAL A 708 13.60 -18.44 11.29
C VAL A 708 13.79 -17.67 9.99
N LEU A 709 14.97 -17.12 9.75
CA LEU A 709 15.23 -16.27 8.56
C LEU A 709 15.05 -17.02 7.22
N PRO A 710 15.64 -18.23 7.02
CA PRO A 710 15.35 -19.00 5.81
C PRO A 710 13.88 -19.37 5.68
N ALA A 711 13.18 -19.64 6.78
CA ALA A 711 11.76 -19.96 6.73
C ALA A 711 10.90 -18.75 6.33
N VAL A 712 11.25 -17.54 6.83
CA VAL A 712 10.63 -16.28 6.37
C VAL A 712 10.88 -16.07 4.88
N ALA A 713 12.14 -16.16 4.44
CA ALA A 713 12.50 -15.97 3.04
C ALA A 713 11.77 -16.96 2.11
N ALA A 714 11.77 -18.26 2.47
CA ALA A 714 11.05 -19.29 1.71
C ALA A 714 9.54 -19.02 1.67
N SER A 715 8.94 -18.59 2.77
CA SER A 715 7.51 -18.26 2.82
C SER A 715 7.18 -17.04 1.95
N VAL A 716 7.99 -16.00 1.99
CA VAL A 716 7.82 -14.79 1.17
C VAL A 716 7.95 -15.14 -0.32
N ILE A 717 8.97 -15.91 -0.70
CA ILE A 717 9.17 -16.33 -2.09
C ILE A 717 8.01 -17.19 -2.59
N LEU A 718 7.51 -18.11 -1.76
CA LEU A 718 6.46 -19.06 -2.19
C LEU A 718 5.07 -18.42 -2.26
N THR A 719 4.78 -17.42 -1.42
CA THR A 719 3.42 -16.90 -1.27
C THR A 719 3.28 -15.43 -1.67
N LEU A 720 4.20 -14.58 -1.22
CA LEU A 720 4.07 -13.13 -1.48
C LEU A 720 4.60 -12.74 -2.85
N LEU A 721 5.71 -13.35 -3.29
CA LEU A 721 6.32 -13.00 -4.56
C LEU A 721 5.40 -13.25 -5.76
N PRO A 722 4.73 -14.41 -5.91
CA PRO A 722 3.81 -14.63 -7.01
C PRO A 722 2.63 -13.63 -7.00
N GLU A 723 2.10 -13.30 -5.83
CA GLU A 723 1.03 -12.31 -5.68
C GLU A 723 1.47 -10.91 -6.11
N VAL A 724 2.69 -10.49 -5.72
CA VAL A 724 3.25 -9.21 -6.15
C VAL A 724 3.46 -9.20 -7.67
N LEU A 725 4.02 -10.26 -8.23
CA LEU A 725 4.24 -10.39 -9.67
C LEU A 725 2.91 -10.38 -10.44
N PHE A 726 1.87 -11.04 -9.93
CA PHE A 726 0.52 -10.95 -10.52
C PHE A 726 0.01 -9.50 -10.52
N ARG A 727 0.11 -8.78 -9.40
CA ARG A 727 -0.34 -7.37 -9.32
C ARG A 727 0.42 -6.43 -10.26
N THR A 728 1.65 -6.77 -10.60
CA THR A 728 2.41 -6.04 -11.62
C THR A 728 2.10 -6.45 -13.05
N GLY A 729 1.20 -7.44 -13.25
CA GLY A 729 0.61 -7.86 -14.52
C GLY A 729 1.20 -9.11 -15.14
N VAL A 730 1.78 -9.99 -14.33
CA VAL A 730 2.15 -11.35 -14.77
C VAL A 730 0.94 -12.26 -14.56
N ASP A 731 -0.01 -12.23 -15.49
CA ASP A 731 -1.30 -12.95 -15.38
C ASP A 731 -1.16 -14.46 -15.20
N ALA A 732 -0.07 -15.04 -15.69
CA ALA A 732 0.23 -16.48 -15.51
C ALA A 732 0.37 -16.91 -14.03
N LEU A 733 0.62 -15.95 -13.12
CA LEU A 733 0.72 -16.21 -11.68
C LEU A 733 -0.58 -15.93 -10.92
N ARG A 734 -1.65 -15.57 -11.62
CA ARG A 734 -2.98 -15.46 -11.04
C ARG A 734 -3.32 -16.79 -10.35
N ASP A 735 -3.89 -16.70 -9.17
CA ASP A 735 -4.35 -17.87 -8.41
C ASP A 735 -3.27 -18.91 -8.02
N SER A 736 -1.99 -18.56 -8.15
CA SER A 736 -0.88 -19.45 -7.79
C SER A 736 -0.64 -19.60 -6.28
N THR A 737 -1.27 -18.78 -5.46
CA THR A 737 -1.04 -18.74 -4.00
C THR A 737 -2.33 -18.90 -3.19
N ALA A 738 -2.21 -19.39 -1.95
CA ALA A 738 -3.37 -19.49 -1.05
C ALA A 738 -3.98 -18.12 -0.65
N LEU A 739 -3.35 -17.01 -1.02
CA LEU A 739 -3.92 -15.66 -0.85
C LEU A 739 -5.17 -15.45 -1.71
N THR A 740 -5.26 -16.11 -2.85
CA THR A 740 -6.41 -16.03 -3.77
C THR A 740 -7.73 -16.37 -3.11
N PHE A 741 -7.72 -17.28 -2.12
CA PHE A 741 -8.93 -17.61 -1.35
C PHE A 741 -9.51 -16.42 -0.56
N THR A 742 -8.74 -15.37 -0.36
CA THR A 742 -9.21 -14.12 0.27
C THR A 742 -9.89 -13.16 -0.72
N ALA A 743 -9.81 -13.46 -2.02
CA ALA A 743 -10.32 -12.65 -3.13
C ALA A 743 -11.23 -13.48 -4.05
N LEU A 744 -12.15 -14.24 -3.48
CA LEU A 744 -13.01 -15.19 -4.20
C LEU A 744 -13.76 -14.55 -5.37
N GLY A 745 -14.26 -13.32 -5.21
CA GLY A 745 -14.99 -12.63 -6.26
C GLY A 745 -14.12 -12.37 -7.48
N SER A 746 -12.90 -11.87 -7.30
CA SER A 746 -11.96 -11.64 -8.40
C SER A 746 -11.44 -12.93 -9.03
N MET A 747 -11.37 -14.01 -8.27
CA MET A 747 -11.00 -15.35 -8.77
C MET A 747 -12.06 -15.91 -9.71
N ILE A 748 -13.34 -15.70 -9.39
CA ILE A 748 -14.49 -16.25 -10.13
C ILE A 748 -14.85 -15.38 -11.33
N SER A 749 -14.73 -14.04 -11.22
CA SER A 749 -15.03 -13.13 -12.32
C SER A 749 -14.08 -13.35 -13.51
N GLY A 750 -14.59 -13.86 -14.62
CA GLY A 750 -13.83 -14.10 -15.85
C GLY A 750 -13.44 -15.57 -16.09
N ALA A 751 -13.84 -16.49 -15.22
CA ALA A 751 -13.72 -17.94 -15.49
C ALA A 751 -14.92 -18.43 -16.31
N SER A 752 -14.69 -19.27 -17.31
CA SER A 752 -15.76 -19.87 -18.12
C SER A 752 -16.70 -20.75 -17.26
N ASP A 753 -16.11 -21.53 -16.34
CA ASP A 753 -16.81 -22.38 -15.38
C ASP A 753 -16.29 -22.10 -13.96
N PRO A 754 -16.83 -21.06 -13.27
CA PRO A 754 -16.28 -20.55 -12.01
C PRO A 754 -16.19 -21.59 -10.90
N MET A 755 -17.17 -22.49 -10.80
CA MET A 755 -17.23 -23.48 -9.72
C MET A 755 -16.23 -24.62 -9.93
N ILE A 756 -16.01 -25.05 -11.18
CA ILE A 756 -15.02 -26.06 -11.53
C ILE A 756 -13.63 -25.47 -11.31
N TYR A 757 -13.40 -24.25 -11.78
CA TYR A 757 -12.13 -23.55 -11.61
C TYR A 757 -11.76 -23.40 -10.14
N ALA A 758 -12.67 -22.87 -9.31
CA ALA A 758 -12.45 -22.71 -7.87
C ALA A 758 -12.16 -24.04 -7.16
N SER A 759 -12.88 -25.12 -7.51
CA SER A 759 -12.65 -26.44 -6.92
C SER A 759 -11.27 -27.00 -7.31
N MET A 760 -10.85 -26.84 -8.56
CA MET A 760 -9.55 -27.29 -9.04
C MET A 760 -8.41 -26.56 -8.30
N ILE A 761 -8.48 -25.25 -8.15
CA ILE A 761 -7.52 -24.45 -7.40
C ILE A 761 -7.46 -24.88 -5.92
N CYS A 762 -8.63 -25.13 -5.29
CA CYS A 762 -8.69 -25.65 -3.92
C CYS A 762 -7.94 -26.98 -3.77
N VAL A 763 -8.22 -27.94 -4.66
CA VAL A 763 -7.58 -29.26 -4.62
C VAL A 763 -6.06 -29.15 -4.81
N LEU A 764 -5.61 -28.32 -5.74
CA LEU A 764 -4.18 -28.09 -6.00
C LEU A 764 -3.46 -27.57 -4.75
N HIS A 765 -4.02 -26.54 -4.09
CA HIS A 765 -3.43 -25.97 -2.89
C HIS A 765 -3.46 -26.91 -1.69
N ILE A 766 -4.52 -27.70 -1.53
CA ILE A 766 -4.59 -28.74 -0.49
C ILE A 766 -3.50 -29.78 -0.72
N LEU A 767 -3.33 -30.27 -1.96
CA LEU A 767 -2.28 -31.25 -2.30
C LEU A 767 -0.88 -30.66 -2.01
N LEU A 768 -0.62 -29.42 -2.41
CA LEU A 768 0.65 -28.76 -2.14
C LEU A 768 0.92 -28.66 -0.63
N CYS A 769 -0.06 -28.22 0.16
CA CYS A 769 0.05 -28.14 1.61
C CYS A 769 0.27 -29.49 2.27
N VAL A 770 -0.40 -30.54 1.81
CA VAL A 770 -0.20 -31.91 2.29
C VAL A 770 1.21 -32.40 1.99
N CYS A 771 1.71 -32.20 0.77
CA CYS A 771 3.08 -32.56 0.39
C CYS A 771 4.12 -31.85 1.27
N LEU A 772 3.98 -30.54 1.48
CA LEU A 772 4.86 -29.76 2.35
C LEU A 772 4.80 -30.24 3.81
N ALA A 773 3.60 -30.51 4.33
CA ALA A 773 3.41 -31.00 5.69
C ALA A 773 4.02 -32.39 5.92
N LEU A 774 3.86 -33.31 4.98
CA LEU A 774 4.47 -34.65 5.01
C LEU A 774 6.01 -34.55 4.96
N GLY A 775 6.55 -33.69 4.09
CA GLY A 775 8.00 -33.41 4.02
C GLY A 775 8.56 -32.87 5.34
N ALA A 776 7.89 -31.88 5.94
CA ALA A 776 8.28 -31.31 7.22
C ALA A 776 8.18 -32.32 8.37
N ARG A 777 7.10 -33.12 8.39
CA ARG A 777 6.90 -34.20 9.37
C ARG A 777 8.01 -35.25 9.26
N LYS A 778 8.31 -35.74 8.02
CA LYS A 778 9.40 -36.69 7.80
C LYS A 778 10.73 -36.13 8.32
N ARG A 779 11.04 -34.89 8.03
CA ARG A 779 12.27 -34.23 8.48
C ARG A 779 12.33 -33.99 9.98
N PHE A 780 11.20 -33.76 10.62
CA PHE A 780 11.12 -33.60 12.07
C PHE A 780 11.22 -34.94 12.82
N CYS A 781 10.59 -35.99 12.30
CA CYS A 781 10.57 -37.33 12.93
C CYS A 781 11.84 -38.15 12.68
N GLY A 782 12.52 -37.96 11.56
CA GLY A 782 13.83 -38.57 11.23
C GLY A 782 14.96 -37.78 11.85
#